data_0d7273302bb704a64147501026007d44
#
_entry.id   0d7273302bb704a64147501026007d44
#
_cell.length_a   1.000
_cell.length_b   1.000
_cell.length_c   1.000
_cell.angle_alpha   90.00
_cell.angle_beta   90.00
_cell.angle_gamma   90.00
#
_symmetry.space_group_name_H-M   'P 1'
#
loop_
_entity.id
_entity.type
_entity.pdbx_description
1 polymer ?
#
loop_
_entity_poly.entity_id
_entity_poly.type
_entity_poly.pdbx_seq_one_letter_code
_entity_poly.pdbx_strand_id
1 'polypeptide(L)'
;MKRVIACALALCLTVCLFSVPAAAVSRDGIVKWTMPLATSVDLIEMTHAEETADGPKNLLQQNVLTYEPNLTVRPMVIYGSTLYGRSTMSKIAAYLEDENLSLVAGVNGSFFDMSTGIPYGFVVTDGVLRTSGNVNSVGFSRNGGVIIGNPDVHIFVSGGPLNNAEVFYNKVLTTGNGIGLYSRDYDTATKNPISAYNVVLTPTSDSKSELTLPGEMTLKVTKIVENTASCPIPANGFVLSIAEKSTYSSALSSLKAVQVGDTLTFSALCDDMWKGIAYACGGGDMLVEDGEALTSFTLDTKDEQRARTAIGRKSDGTLVIYTADESSNSAGIDLYDLAEKMAELGCDTALNLDGGGSTMVGVQYPGYDKCATANSPTDGSMRACANFIFFVREKTEVQEADRLFLYPAHSFALPGAKIGFSLKATDLNYMPADLPGDLSWSSNYGTLGNNSLTLDGASDSAIPAVTVNVKADGMRASASVTVLSQVTDIRITKEDGKTKVKALHVPGESDVQLAASATYYGRSVISAANSFTWETTGGVGSITQDGKFTAASVSKLTEGTIKVSYGQTSVSVPVTVSPANPFSDTKGHWAEDYINDLYFEGTITGSTGKDGKLLYRPDDSMTRQEFVVALMRYLGTNLASYDSVALPFVDSKEIGTWALSAMKAAYSLGYMGGSNELGKLYAHPTATITRQEAMVILARTMPDDSAEKALAEKYGLQRPQSYVSASDLSKKFTDGDKIADWAKDSLARMVSAGIISGSNGKLNPTGKVTRAEVAKMLWALENQ
;
A
#
# COMPACT_ATOMS: atom_id res chain seq x y z
N MET A 1 67.99 1.40 -4.96
CA MET A 1 66.99 1.71 -3.92
C MET A 1 65.70 2.42 -4.41
N LYS A 2 65.69 3.20 -5.50
CA LYS A 2 64.48 3.89 -6.00
C LYS A 2 63.53 3.01 -6.88
N ARG A 3 63.95 1.81 -7.32
CA ARG A 3 63.07 0.90 -8.10
C ARG A 3 62.38 -0.17 -7.28
N VAL A 4 62.74 -0.40 -6.06
CA VAL A 4 62.12 -1.37 -5.13
C VAL A 4 60.95 -0.76 -4.39
N ILE A 5 60.96 0.58 -4.19
CA ILE A 5 59.86 1.31 -3.52
C ILE A 5 58.67 1.50 -4.47
N ALA A 6 58.87 1.57 -5.77
CA ALA A 6 57.79 1.69 -6.76
C ALA A 6 56.97 0.38 -6.96
N CYS A 7 57.59 -0.80 -6.78
CA CYS A 7 56.89 -2.06 -6.84
C CYS A 7 56.11 -2.40 -5.56
N ALA A 8 56.54 -1.89 -4.40
CA ALA A 8 55.82 -2.11 -3.16
C ALA A 8 54.59 -1.20 -3.02
N LEU A 9 54.58 0.01 -3.62
CA LEU A 9 53.41 0.86 -3.70
C LEU A 9 52.39 0.41 -4.79
N ALA A 10 52.86 -0.22 -5.86
CA ALA A 10 51.95 -0.80 -6.90
C ALA A 10 51.30 -2.08 -6.41
N LEU A 11 51.92 -2.87 -5.52
CA LEU A 11 51.36 -4.08 -4.93
C LEU A 11 50.36 -3.80 -3.77
N CYS A 12 50.45 -2.65 -3.11
CA CYS A 12 49.45 -2.22 -2.12
C CYS A 12 48.22 -1.57 -2.71
N LEU A 13 48.24 -1.13 -3.99
CA LEU A 13 47.10 -0.52 -4.66
C LEU A 13 46.24 -1.51 -5.44
N THR A 14 46.68 -2.77 -5.59
CA THR A 14 45.95 -3.83 -6.30
C THR A 14 45.26 -4.84 -5.37
N VAL A 15 45.35 -4.70 -4.04
CA VAL A 15 44.69 -5.57 -3.07
C VAL A 15 43.45 -4.89 -2.42
N CYS A 16 43.18 -3.60 -2.72
CA CYS A 16 42.06 -2.86 -2.17
C CYS A 16 40.79 -2.78 -3.03
N LEU A 17 40.66 -3.62 -4.04
CA LEU A 17 39.49 -3.58 -4.91
C LEU A 17 38.87 -4.97 -5.03
N PHE A 18 38.25 -5.49 -3.97
CA PHE A 18 37.19 -6.51 -3.96
C PHE A 18 37.00 -7.10 -2.56
N SER A 19 36.93 -6.25 -1.55
CA SER A 19 36.16 -6.59 -0.37
C SER A 19 34.78 -5.96 -0.56
N VAL A 20 33.78 -6.79 -0.90
CA VAL A 20 32.39 -6.40 -0.64
C VAL A 20 32.35 -6.02 0.85
N PRO A 21 32.05 -4.77 1.23
CA PRO A 21 31.99 -4.45 2.64
C PRO A 21 30.90 -5.33 3.26
N ALA A 22 31.25 -6.13 4.24
CA ALA A 22 30.30 -6.66 5.20
C ALA A 22 29.39 -5.50 5.57
N ALA A 23 28.07 -5.70 5.61
CA ALA A 23 27.12 -4.66 5.98
C ALA A 23 27.66 -3.90 7.19
N ALA A 24 28.06 -2.67 6.97
CA ALA A 24 28.63 -1.86 8.03
C ALA A 24 27.46 -1.44 8.91
N VAL A 25 27.26 -2.14 10.02
CA VAL A 25 26.41 -1.64 11.10
C VAL A 25 27.23 -0.54 11.78
N SER A 26 26.88 0.72 11.55
CA SER A 26 27.49 1.82 12.28
C SER A 26 27.02 1.79 13.75
N ARG A 27 27.76 2.47 14.62
CA ARG A 27 27.34 2.65 16.03
C ARG A 27 25.99 3.36 16.17
N ASP A 28 25.49 3.97 15.09
CA ASP A 28 24.26 4.74 15.04
C ASP A 28 23.09 3.93 14.44
N GLY A 29 23.20 2.60 14.41
CA GLY A 29 22.12 1.73 13.95
C GLY A 29 21.83 1.82 12.45
N ILE A 30 22.81 2.13 11.62
CA ILE A 30 22.64 2.21 10.17
C ILE A 30 22.99 0.88 9.53
N VAL A 31 22.00 0.31 8.80
CA VAL A 31 22.20 -0.81 7.87
C VAL A 31 22.23 -0.23 6.46
N LYS A 32 23.26 -0.54 5.68
CA LYS A 32 23.40 -0.07 4.30
C LYS A 32 23.79 -1.22 3.37
N TRP A 33 22.95 -1.48 2.37
CA TRP A 33 23.19 -2.46 1.31
C TRP A 33 23.12 -1.78 -0.04
N THR A 34 24.02 -2.13 -0.95
CA THR A 34 24.05 -1.59 -2.31
C THR A 34 23.92 -2.73 -3.31
N MET A 35 23.07 -2.56 -4.31
CA MET A 35 22.85 -3.50 -5.39
C MET A 35 22.88 -2.78 -6.75
N PRO A 36 23.75 -3.16 -7.68
CA PRO A 36 23.71 -2.67 -9.05
C PRO A 36 22.50 -3.28 -9.78
N LEU A 37 21.69 -2.41 -10.41
CA LEU A 37 20.53 -2.82 -11.20
C LEU A 37 20.83 -2.83 -12.71
N ALA A 38 21.69 -1.94 -13.14
CA ALA A 38 22.17 -1.82 -14.51
C ALA A 38 23.50 -1.03 -14.51
N THR A 39 24.08 -0.81 -15.67
CA THR A 39 25.22 0.10 -15.81
C THR A 39 24.84 1.49 -15.29
N SER A 40 25.58 1.99 -14.30
CA SER A 40 25.38 3.31 -13.69
C SER A 40 23.99 3.51 -13.02
N VAL A 41 23.34 2.43 -12.60
CA VAL A 41 22.10 2.47 -11.81
C VAL A 41 22.25 1.55 -10.62
N ASP A 42 22.30 2.13 -9.43
CA ASP A 42 22.42 1.40 -8.18
C ASP A 42 21.21 1.66 -7.26
N LEU A 43 20.75 0.60 -6.60
CA LEU A 43 19.82 0.70 -5.47
C LEU A 43 20.61 0.57 -4.17
N ILE A 44 20.42 1.53 -3.27
CA ILE A 44 20.96 1.50 -1.93
C ILE A 44 19.79 1.43 -0.95
N GLU A 45 19.71 0.33 -0.22
CA GLU A 45 18.77 0.15 0.88
C GLU A 45 19.43 0.53 2.20
N MET A 46 18.78 1.37 2.99
CA MET A 46 19.31 1.82 4.28
C MET A 46 18.26 1.69 5.37
N THR A 47 18.72 1.51 6.61
CA THR A 47 17.90 1.65 7.81
C THR A 47 18.64 2.52 8.80
N HIS A 48 17.99 3.57 9.29
CA HIS A 48 18.46 4.42 10.39
C HIS A 48 17.60 4.16 11.63
N ALA A 49 18.17 4.31 12.80
CA ALA A 49 17.47 4.22 14.09
C ALA A 49 18.19 5.07 15.13
N GLU A 50 17.44 5.60 16.07
CA GLU A 50 17.98 6.17 17.29
C GLU A 50 18.18 5.07 18.34
N GLU A 51 19.41 4.88 18.80
CA GLU A 51 19.71 3.94 19.88
C GLU A 51 19.31 4.53 21.23
N THR A 52 18.45 3.82 21.96
CA THR A 52 18.03 4.19 23.31
C THR A 52 18.27 3.05 24.29
N ALA A 53 18.19 3.33 25.61
CA ALA A 53 18.30 2.30 26.63
C ALA A 53 17.24 1.18 26.51
N ASP A 54 16.08 1.48 25.90
CA ASP A 54 14.97 0.55 25.69
C ASP A 54 15.05 -0.14 24.32
N GLY A 55 16.13 0.06 23.55
CA GLY A 55 16.33 -0.42 22.18
C GLY A 55 16.16 0.67 21.12
N PRO A 56 16.24 0.29 19.84
CA PRO A 56 16.15 1.27 18.75
C PRO A 56 14.74 1.88 18.65
N LYS A 57 14.69 3.20 18.48
CA LYS A 57 13.47 3.97 18.25
C LYS A 57 13.59 4.72 16.92
N ASN A 58 12.46 5.26 16.46
CA ASN A 58 12.38 6.08 15.24
C ASN A 58 13.06 5.41 14.05
N LEU A 59 12.76 4.10 13.86
CA LEU A 59 13.24 3.36 12.69
C LEU A 59 12.82 4.06 11.41
N LEU A 60 13.77 4.26 10.50
CA LEU A 60 13.54 4.85 9.19
C LEU A 60 14.11 3.94 8.10
N GLN A 61 13.23 3.29 7.35
CA GLN A 61 13.59 2.50 6.17
C GLN A 61 13.67 3.44 4.97
N GLN A 62 14.79 3.39 4.27
CA GLN A 62 15.13 4.33 3.20
C GLN A 62 15.65 3.57 1.98
N ASN A 63 15.32 4.07 0.80
CA ASN A 63 15.91 3.61 -0.45
C ASN A 63 16.47 4.81 -1.21
N VAL A 64 17.68 4.65 -1.72
CA VAL A 64 18.31 5.61 -2.62
C VAL A 64 18.60 4.93 -3.94
N LEU A 65 18.03 5.46 -5.01
CA LEU A 65 18.36 5.06 -6.36
C LEU A 65 19.30 6.13 -6.94
N THR A 66 20.47 5.71 -7.38
CA THR A 66 21.41 6.60 -8.09
C THR A 66 21.43 6.26 -9.57
N TYR A 67 21.52 7.29 -10.41
CA TYR A 67 21.63 7.16 -11.84
C TYR A 67 22.66 8.14 -12.38
N GLU A 68 23.70 7.64 -13.02
CA GLU A 68 24.62 8.46 -13.80
C GLU A 68 24.15 8.49 -15.26
N PRO A 69 23.95 9.68 -15.87
CA PRO A 69 23.48 9.78 -17.25
C PRO A 69 24.37 9.01 -18.22
N ASN A 70 23.74 8.14 -19.02
CA ASN A 70 24.44 7.29 -19.98
C ASN A 70 23.54 6.99 -21.19
N LEU A 71 24.08 6.28 -22.20
CA LEU A 71 23.36 5.98 -23.45
C LEU A 71 22.55 4.67 -23.39
N THR A 72 22.75 3.83 -22.38
CA THR A 72 22.09 2.51 -22.29
C THR A 72 20.84 2.52 -21.44
N VAL A 73 20.80 3.36 -20.41
CA VAL A 73 19.62 3.57 -19.54
C VAL A 73 19.21 5.03 -19.63
N ARG A 74 17.92 5.26 -19.81
CA ARG A 74 17.36 6.63 -19.88
C ARG A 74 16.15 6.80 -18.97
N PRO A 75 15.99 7.97 -18.35
CA PRO A 75 14.78 8.29 -17.61
C PRO A 75 13.63 8.62 -18.55
N MET A 76 12.42 8.21 -18.21
CA MET A 76 11.18 8.52 -18.92
C MET A 76 10.08 8.85 -17.91
N VAL A 77 9.22 9.81 -18.24
CA VAL A 77 7.97 10.04 -17.47
C VAL A 77 6.82 9.45 -18.25
N ILE A 78 6.09 8.54 -17.64
CA ILE A 78 4.99 7.82 -18.29
C ILE A 78 3.76 7.83 -17.38
N TYR A 79 2.60 8.06 -17.98
CA TYR A 79 1.28 7.98 -17.37
C TYR A 79 0.52 6.77 -17.97
N GLY A 80 -0.71 6.51 -17.49
CA GLY A 80 -1.55 5.43 -18.01
C GLY A 80 -2.02 5.67 -19.46
N SER A 81 -3.07 5.00 -19.87
CA SER A 81 -3.67 5.18 -21.22
C SER A 81 -4.25 6.57 -21.44
N THR A 82 -4.61 7.26 -20.36
CA THR A 82 -5.11 8.63 -20.33
C THR A 82 -4.66 9.32 -19.06
N LEU A 83 -4.64 10.65 -19.07
CA LEU A 83 -4.34 11.47 -17.89
C LEU A 83 -5.47 11.42 -16.86
N TYR A 84 -6.73 11.29 -17.34
CA TYR A 84 -7.88 11.12 -16.46
C TYR A 84 -7.96 9.66 -15.99
N GLY A 85 -7.41 9.40 -14.83
CA GLY A 85 -7.29 8.08 -14.25
C GLY A 85 -5.93 7.86 -13.61
N ARG A 86 -5.70 6.65 -13.13
CA ARG A 86 -4.48 6.24 -12.47
C ARG A 86 -4.08 4.85 -12.95
N SER A 87 -2.80 4.58 -12.96
CA SER A 87 -2.27 3.26 -13.29
C SER A 87 -1.30 2.76 -12.24
N THR A 88 -1.19 1.46 -12.07
CA THR A 88 -0.15 0.86 -11.24
C THR A 88 1.16 0.81 -12.01
N MET A 89 2.28 0.90 -11.29
CA MET A 89 3.61 0.79 -11.86
C MET A 89 3.78 -0.52 -12.65
N SER A 90 3.32 -1.65 -12.10
CA SER A 90 3.42 -2.96 -12.76
C SER A 90 2.67 -3.02 -14.09
N LYS A 91 1.53 -2.34 -14.20
CA LYS A 91 0.75 -2.29 -15.45
C LYS A 91 1.49 -1.49 -16.54
N ILE A 92 2.11 -0.38 -16.15
CA ILE A 92 2.89 0.43 -17.11
C ILE A 92 4.21 -0.27 -17.45
N ALA A 93 4.86 -0.92 -16.48
CA ALA A 93 6.06 -1.72 -16.75
C ALA A 93 5.79 -2.82 -17.79
N ALA A 94 4.63 -3.49 -17.71
CA ALA A 94 4.22 -4.46 -18.74
C ALA A 94 4.01 -3.81 -20.12
N TYR A 95 3.44 -2.59 -20.17
CA TYR A 95 3.31 -1.85 -21.44
C TYR A 95 4.66 -1.49 -22.04
N LEU A 96 5.65 -1.12 -21.21
CA LEU A 96 7.02 -0.85 -21.70
C LEU A 96 7.63 -2.05 -22.40
N GLU A 97 7.30 -3.26 -21.94
CA GLU A 97 7.78 -4.50 -22.57
C GLU A 97 7.22 -4.68 -23.99
N ASP A 98 5.99 -4.28 -24.23
CA ASP A 98 5.36 -4.31 -25.57
C ASP A 98 6.03 -3.31 -26.52
N GLU A 99 6.60 -2.20 -25.98
CA GLU A 99 7.37 -1.19 -26.71
C GLU A 99 8.85 -1.54 -26.88
N ASN A 100 9.24 -2.79 -26.67
CA ASN A 100 10.62 -3.26 -26.71
C ASN A 100 11.55 -2.56 -25.70
N LEU A 101 11.00 -2.11 -24.58
CA LEU A 101 11.74 -1.52 -23.47
C LEU A 101 11.71 -2.46 -22.25
N SER A 102 12.77 -2.43 -21.47
CA SER A 102 12.87 -3.14 -20.19
C SER A 102 13.02 -2.13 -19.06
N LEU A 103 12.21 -2.31 -18.01
CA LEU A 103 12.36 -1.51 -16.80
C LEU A 103 13.66 -1.86 -16.08
N VAL A 104 14.38 -0.87 -15.60
CA VAL A 104 15.50 -1.01 -14.66
C VAL A 104 15.00 -0.67 -13.26
N ALA A 105 14.44 0.52 -13.12
CA ALA A 105 13.85 1.01 -11.87
C ALA A 105 12.77 2.05 -12.17
N GLY A 106 11.92 2.33 -11.18
CA GLY A 106 10.93 3.38 -11.28
C GLY A 106 10.43 3.84 -9.91
N VAL A 107 9.96 5.09 -9.88
CA VAL A 107 9.33 5.69 -8.70
C VAL A 107 8.07 6.43 -9.09
N ASN A 108 7.20 6.73 -8.13
CA ASN A 108 6.07 7.61 -8.36
C ASN A 108 6.52 9.03 -8.73
N GLY A 109 5.71 9.74 -9.50
CA GLY A 109 6.01 11.10 -9.98
C GLY A 109 5.21 12.17 -9.28
N SER A 110 4.36 12.86 -10.06
CA SER A 110 3.62 14.06 -9.67
C SER A 110 2.60 13.87 -8.57
N PHE A 111 2.40 14.91 -7.77
CA PHE A 111 1.14 15.10 -7.04
C PHE A 111 -0.04 15.16 -8.02
N PHE A 112 -1.19 14.64 -7.61
CA PHE A 112 -2.37 14.55 -8.46
C PHE A 112 -3.67 14.65 -7.67
N ASP A 113 -4.74 15.00 -8.34
CA ASP A 113 -6.08 14.96 -7.79
C ASP A 113 -6.53 13.52 -7.60
N MET A 114 -6.78 13.11 -6.36
CA MET A 114 -7.13 11.73 -6.01
C MET A 114 -8.43 11.25 -6.65
N SER A 115 -9.34 12.16 -7.01
CA SER A 115 -10.63 11.81 -7.60
C SER A 115 -10.56 11.58 -9.11
N THR A 116 -9.70 12.31 -9.80
CA THR A 116 -9.58 12.28 -11.27
C THR A 116 -8.31 11.66 -11.79
N GLY A 117 -7.26 11.59 -10.97
CA GLY A 117 -5.93 11.18 -11.39
C GLY A 117 -5.13 12.25 -12.12
N ILE A 118 -5.69 13.45 -12.34
CA ILE A 118 -5.03 14.52 -13.09
C ILE A 118 -3.85 15.10 -12.31
N PRO A 119 -2.63 15.10 -12.87
CA PRO A 119 -1.46 15.71 -12.23
C PRO A 119 -1.66 17.21 -11.99
N TYR A 120 -1.20 17.74 -10.85
CA TYR A 120 -1.24 19.19 -10.59
C TYR A 120 -0.22 19.94 -11.44
N GLY A 121 0.99 19.39 -11.60
CA GLY A 121 2.03 19.95 -12.44
C GLY A 121 1.86 19.65 -13.93
N PHE A 122 2.80 20.13 -14.73
CA PHE A 122 2.86 19.77 -16.14
C PHE A 122 3.46 18.36 -16.34
N VAL A 123 3.17 17.77 -17.49
CA VAL A 123 3.76 16.50 -17.92
C VAL A 123 4.18 16.62 -19.38
N VAL A 124 5.41 16.21 -19.66
CA VAL A 124 5.94 16.05 -21.02
C VAL A 124 6.35 14.59 -21.21
N THR A 125 5.91 14.01 -22.32
CA THR A 125 6.28 12.66 -22.73
C THR A 125 6.68 12.67 -24.20
N ASP A 126 7.90 12.22 -24.49
CA ASP A 126 8.51 12.20 -25.83
C ASP A 126 8.54 13.60 -26.52
N GLY A 127 8.77 14.65 -25.73
CA GLY A 127 8.82 16.04 -26.20
C GLY A 127 7.46 16.68 -26.45
N VAL A 128 6.36 15.97 -26.18
CA VAL A 128 4.99 16.47 -26.32
C VAL A 128 4.45 16.86 -24.95
N LEU A 129 3.91 18.06 -24.86
CA LEU A 129 3.21 18.53 -23.68
C LEU A 129 1.89 17.77 -23.54
N ARG A 130 1.70 17.11 -22.41
CA ARG A 130 0.49 16.31 -22.12
C ARG A 130 -0.49 17.04 -21.20
N THR A 131 0.02 17.81 -20.24
CA THR A 131 -0.80 18.67 -19.37
C THR A 131 0.02 19.88 -18.92
N SER A 132 -0.63 21.01 -18.70
CA SER A 132 0.00 22.23 -18.17
C SER A 132 0.10 22.21 -16.63
N GLY A 133 0.75 23.22 -16.07
CA GLY A 133 0.82 23.50 -14.62
C GLY A 133 2.17 24.07 -14.24
N ASN A 134 2.16 25.21 -13.55
CA ASN A 134 3.37 25.91 -13.10
C ASN A 134 3.67 25.54 -11.65
N VAL A 135 4.47 24.47 -11.47
CA VAL A 135 5.02 24.01 -10.20
C VAL A 135 6.49 23.64 -10.43
N ASN A 136 7.27 23.59 -9.36
CA ASN A 136 8.62 23.04 -9.46
C ASN A 136 8.54 21.61 -10.01
N SER A 137 9.47 21.29 -10.87
CA SER A 137 9.37 20.11 -11.73
C SER A 137 10.74 19.50 -11.99
N VAL A 138 10.75 18.26 -12.42
CA VAL A 138 11.94 17.58 -12.95
C VAL A 138 11.74 17.29 -14.42
N GLY A 139 12.77 17.58 -15.22
CA GLY A 139 12.80 17.32 -16.66
C GLY A 139 14.05 16.54 -17.08
N PHE A 140 13.88 15.73 -18.12
CA PHE A 140 14.92 14.88 -18.68
C PHE A 140 15.06 15.15 -20.17
N SER A 141 16.28 15.36 -20.63
CA SER A 141 16.61 15.39 -22.05
C SER A 141 16.75 13.95 -22.60
N ARG A 142 16.73 13.79 -23.94
CA ARG A 142 16.85 12.46 -24.59
C ARG A 142 18.15 11.73 -24.27
N ASN A 143 19.21 12.45 -23.92
CA ASN A 143 20.52 11.89 -23.54
C ASN A 143 20.68 11.71 -22.02
N GLY A 144 19.58 11.77 -21.23
CA GLY A 144 19.58 11.53 -19.80
C GLY A 144 19.97 12.75 -18.93
N GLY A 145 20.27 13.90 -19.53
CA GLY A 145 20.53 15.13 -18.76
C GLY A 145 19.29 15.55 -17.96
N VAL A 146 19.51 16.08 -16.75
CA VAL A 146 18.46 16.38 -15.77
C VAL A 146 18.42 17.89 -15.48
N ILE A 147 17.21 18.44 -15.43
CA ILE A 147 16.91 19.78 -14.94
C ILE A 147 15.87 19.71 -13.82
N ILE A 148 16.02 20.52 -12.79
CA ILE A 148 15.07 20.67 -11.69
C ILE A 148 14.83 22.17 -11.48
N GLY A 149 13.56 22.57 -11.33
CA GLY A 149 13.16 23.96 -11.12
C GLY A 149 11.75 24.25 -11.64
N ASN A 150 11.41 25.53 -11.77
CA ASN A 150 10.11 25.92 -12.31
C ASN A 150 10.24 26.13 -13.84
N PRO A 151 9.44 25.43 -14.67
CA PRO A 151 9.49 25.56 -16.13
C PRO A 151 8.79 26.81 -16.69
N ASP A 152 7.98 27.49 -15.91
CA ASP A 152 7.19 28.68 -16.31
C ASP A 152 6.39 28.46 -17.62
N VAL A 153 5.56 27.41 -17.62
CA VAL A 153 4.80 27.00 -18.82
C VAL A 153 3.55 27.82 -18.99
N HIS A 154 3.45 28.50 -20.13
CA HIS A 154 2.26 29.25 -20.55
C HIS A 154 1.75 28.76 -21.90
N ILE A 155 0.44 28.70 -22.07
CA ILE A 155 -0.21 28.32 -23.32
C ILE A 155 -1.20 29.42 -23.67
N PHE A 156 -1.06 29.95 -24.85
CA PHE A 156 -1.93 31.01 -25.36
C PHE A 156 -2.69 30.56 -26.60
N VAL A 157 -3.91 31.07 -26.76
CA VAL A 157 -4.70 30.92 -27.99
C VAL A 157 -4.98 32.26 -28.63
N SER A 158 -4.78 32.32 -29.94
CA SER A 158 -5.06 33.50 -30.79
C SER A 158 -5.81 33.09 -32.05
N GLY A 159 -6.62 33.99 -32.59
CA GLY A 159 -7.41 33.80 -33.81
C GLY A 159 -8.89 34.07 -33.61
N GLY A 160 -9.57 34.52 -34.64
CA GLY A 160 -10.95 34.98 -34.55
C GLY A 160 -11.12 36.07 -33.48
N PRO A 161 -12.07 35.90 -32.55
CA PRO A 161 -12.28 36.84 -31.42
C PRO A 161 -11.33 36.66 -30.26
N LEU A 162 -10.46 35.63 -30.27
CA LEU A 162 -9.49 35.37 -29.22
C LEU A 162 -8.16 36.11 -29.55
N ASN A 163 -7.69 36.89 -28.58
CA ASN A 163 -6.47 37.67 -28.72
C ASN A 163 -5.51 37.34 -27.60
N ASN A 164 -4.62 36.37 -27.84
CA ASN A 164 -3.61 35.93 -26.90
C ASN A 164 -4.20 35.55 -25.52
N ALA A 165 -5.31 34.81 -25.54
CA ALA A 165 -5.95 34.34 -24.28
C ALA A 165 -5.18 33.15 -23.70
N GLU A 166 -4.85 33.22 -22.44
CA GLU A 166 -4.21 32.09 -21.74
C GLU A 166 -5.18 30.92 -21.54
N VAL A 167 -4.71 29.70 -21.76
CA VAL A 167 -5.47 28.48 -21.60
C VAL A 167 -4.72 27.48 -20.74
N PHE A 168 -5.45 26.72 -19.92
CA PHE A 168 -4.89 25.53 -19.27
C PHE A 168 -5.08 24.31 -20.18
N TYR A 169 -4.23 23.30 -20.04
CA TYR A 169 -4.22 22.13 -20.91
C TYR A 169 -4.41 20.85 -20.11
N ASN A 170 -5.45 20.07 -20.47
CA ASN A 170 -5.79 18.78 -19.87
C ASN A 170 -5.91 18.83 -18.33
N LYS A 171 -6.64 19.81 -17.82
CA LYS A 171 -6.98 19.98 -16.40
C LYS A 171 -8.49 19.94 -16.19
N VAL A 172 -8.92 19.64 -14.96
CA VAL A 172 -10.34 19.65 -14.61
C VAL A 172 -10.93 21.07 -14.71
N LEU A 173 -12.03 21.23 -15.44
CA LEU A 173 -12.71 22.51 -15.58
C LEU A 173 -13.49 22.86 -14.31
N THR A 174 -13.32 24.09 -13.83
CA THR A 174 -14.11 24.68 -12.73
C THR A 174 -14.70 26.01 -13.14
N THR A 175 -15.59 26.59 -12.34
CA THR A 175 -16.09 27.96 -12.56
C THR A 175 -15.02 29.01 -12.31
N GLY A 176 -14.01 28.69 -11.51
CA GLY A 176 -12.92 29.58 -11.10
C GLY A 176 -11.67 29.51 -11.97
N ASN A 177 -11.62 28.69 -13.01
CA ASN A 177 -10.56 28.70 -13.99
C ASN A 177 -11.07 29.18 -15.37
N GLY A 178 -10.14 29.65 -16.23
CA GLY A 178 -10.44 30.23 -17.53
C GLY A 178 -10.79 29.17 -18.59
N ILE A 179 -10.21 29.33 -19.78
CA ILE A 179 -10.44 28.44 -20.91
C ILE A 179 -9.54 27.23 -20.81
N GLY A 180 -10.11 26.01 -20.96
CA GLY A 180 -9.39 24.75 -20.99
C GLY A 180 -9.31 24.16 -22.37
N LEU A 181 -8.12 23.70 -22.77
CA LEU A 181 -7.87 22.91 -23.97
C LEU A 181 -7.76 21.43 -23.58
N TYR A 182 -8.45 20.56 -24.30
CA TYR A 182 -8.48 19.10 -24.05
C TYR A 182 -8.08 18.32 -25.29
N SER A 183 -7.16 17.38 -25.13
CA SER A 183 -6.75 16.41 -26.14
C SER A 183 -7.20 14.99 -25.79
N ARG A 184 -6.93 14.05 -26.67
CA ARG A 184 -7.17 12.60 -26.40
C ARG A 184 -6.28 12.05 -25.30
N ASP A 185 -5.19 12.71 -24.93
CA ASP A 185 -4.39 12.35 -23.76
C ASP A 185 -5.20 12.51 -22.46
N TYR A 186 -6.12 13.49 -22.41
CA TYR A 186 -7.00 13.66 -21.25
C TYR A 186 -7.93 12.46 -21.08
N ASP A 187 -8.77 12.22 -22.09
CA ASP A 187 -9.70 11.08 -22.19
C ASP A 187 -10.43 11.12 -23.55
N THR A 188 -11.40 10.26 -23.74
CA THR A 188 -12.30 10.26 -24.92
C THR A 188 -13.30 11.42 -24.93
N ALA A 189 -13.50 12.08 -23.80
CA ALA A 189 -14.36 13.24 -23.62
C ALA A 189 -13.77 14.18 -22.54
N THR A 190 -14.27 15.41 -22.44
CA THR A 190 -13.79 16.43 -21.49
C THR A 190 -14.12 16.11 -20.03
N LYS A 191 -15.09 15.25 -19.77
CA LYS A 191 -15.51 14.83 -18.41
C LYS A 191 -15.64 15.98 -17.41
N ASN A 192 -16.00 17.17 -17.88
CA ASN A 192 -16.18 18.33 -17.01
C ASN A 192 -17.25 18.05 -15.96
N PRO A 193 -17.05 18.39 -14.69
CA PRO A 193 -18.05 18.19 -13.64
C PRO A 193 -19.19 19.20 -13.70
N ILE A 194 -19.08 20.22 -14.57
CA ILE A 194 -20.00 21.35 -14.72
C ILE A 194 -20.35 21.59 -16.19
N SER A 195 -21.50 22.23 -16.43
CA SER A 195 -21.92 22.64 -17.77
C SER A 195 -20.95 23.63 -18.39
N ALA A 196 -20.58 23.42 -19.63
CA ALA A 196 -19.57 24.18 -20.36
C ALA A 196 -20.03 24.55 -21.77
N TYR A 197 -19.47 25.64 -22.28
CA TYR A 197 -19.43 26.01 -23.68
C TYR A 197 -18.20 25.37 -24.31
N ASN A 198 -18.40 24.53 -25.32
CA ASN A 198 -17.35 23.71 -25.93
C ASN A 198 -17.18 24.02 -27.41
N VAL A 199 -15.96 24.23 -27.86
CA VAL A 199 -15.56 24.43 -29.25
C VAL A 199 -14.71 23.24 -29.67
N VAL A 200 -15.22 22.44 -30.61
CA VAL A 200 -14.54 21.25 -31.14
C VAL A 200 -13.58 21.69 -32.27
N LEU A 201 -12.36 21.23 -32.20
CA LEU A 201 -11.25 21.65 -33.05
C LEU A 201 -10.60 20.43 -33.72
N THR A 202 -10.12 20.63 -34.96
CA THR A 202 -9.30 19.62 -35.66
C THR A 202 -8.05 20.31 -36.26
N PRO A 203 -6.91 19.60 -36.37
CA PRO A 203 -5.73 20.16 -37.03
C PRO A 203 -6.03 20.55 -38.46
N THR A 204 -5.38 21.64 -38.94
CA THR A 204 -5.35 21.98 -40.36
C THR A 204 -4.39 21.05 -41.11
N SER A 205 -4.49 20.96 -42.44
CA SER A 205 -3.66 20.06 -43.26
C SER A 205 -2.16 20.23 -43.05
N ASP A 206 -1.73 21.43 -42.63
CA ASP A 206 -0.32 21.79 -42.46
C ASP A 206 0.11 21.90 -41.00
N SER A 207 -0.79 21.57 -40.04
CA SER A 207 -0.54 21.69 -38.61
C SER A 207 -0.17 20.36 -37.97
N LYS A 208 0.71 20.45 -36.97
CA LYS A 208 0.97 19.33 -36.06
C LYS A 208 -0.30 18.99 -35.27
N SER A 209 -0.51 17.72 -34.96
CA SER A 209 -1.60 17.25 -34.13
C SER A 209 -1.21 17.18 -32.64
N GLU A 210 -0.02 17.60 -32.27
CA GLU A 210 0.57 17.56 -30.94
C GLU A 210 1.19 18.91 -30.58
N LEU A 211 1.00 19.30 -29.32
CA LEU A 211 1.59 20.54 -28.79
C LEU A 211 2.94 20.20 -28.11
N THR A 212 4.03 20.64 -28.74
CA THR A 212 5.39 20.49 -28.17
C THR A 212 5.71 21.67 -27.23
N LEU A 213 6.78 21.54 -26.44
CA LEU A 213 7.23 22.58 -25.52
C LEU A 213 8.70 22.99 -25.81
N PRO A 214 8.97 24.21 -26.33
CA PRO A 214 8.00 25.15 -26.88
C PRO A 214 7.40 24.66 -28.22
N GLY A 215 6.27 25.23 -28.60
CA GLY A 215 5.67 24.84 -29.86
C GLY A 215 4.40 25.59 -30.21
N GLU A 216 3.99 25.42 -31.46
CA GLU A 216 2.76 26.00 -31.98
C GLU A 216 1.91 24.96 -32.71
N MET A 217 0.60 25.14 -32.64
CA MET A 217 -0.37 24.24 -33.24
C MET A 217 -1.56 25.08 -33.74
N THR A 218 -1.95 24.90 -35.00
CA THR A 218 -3.08 25.62 -35.62
C THR A 218 -4.24 24.67 -35.86
N LEU A 219 -5.39 24.99 -35.28
CA LEU A 219 -6.60 24.17 -35.31
C LEU A 219 -7.77 24.89 -35.93
N LYS A 220 -8.62 24.19 -36.66
CA LYS A 220 -9.85 24.71 -37.25
C LYS A 220 -11.07 24.33 -36.40
N VAL A 221 -11.96 25.31 -36.16
CA VAL A 221 -13.23 25.10 -35.49
C VAL A 221 -14.17 24.30 -36.39
N THR A 222 -14.61 23.13 -35.91
CA THR A 222 -15.48 22.23 -36.69
C THR A 222 -16.89 22.13 -36.14
N LYS A 223 -17.07 22.38 -34.83
CA LYS A 223 -18.38 22.29 -34.18
C LYS A 223 -18.38 23.08 -32.86
N ILE A 224 -19.55 23.60 -32.51
CA ILE A 224 -19.82 24.24 -31.20
C ILE A 224 -20.86 23.40 -30.47
N VAL A 225 -20.65 23.15 -29.16
CA VAL A 225 -21.55 22.39 -28.31
C VAL A 225 -21.76 23.14 -27.01
N GLU A 226 -22.95 23.65 -26.80
CA GLU A 226 -23.31 24.45 -25.63
C GLU A 226 -23.97 23.63 -24.52
N ASN A 227 -23.93 24.14 -23.31
CA ASN A 227 -24.64 23.60 -22.16
C ASN A 227 -24.39 22.09 -21.89
N THR A 228 -23.17 21.64 -22.18
CA THR A 228 -22.80 20.22 -22.07
C THR A 228 -21.60 20.05 -21.15
N ALA A 229 -21.74 19.28 -20.10
CA ALA A 229 -20.67 19.02 -19.16
C ALA A 229 -19.56 18.14 -19.78
N SER A 230 -19.93 17.08 -20.50
CA SER A 230 -18.96 16.17 -21.10
C SER A 230 -19.06 16.20 -22.63
N CYS A 231 -18.10 16.83 -23.30
CA CYS A 231 -18.02 16.92 -24.75
C CYS A 231 -17.05 15.85 -25.29
N PRO A 232 -17.46 15.01 -26.28
CA PRO A 232 -16.55 14.06 -26.91
C PRO A 232 -15.37 14.77 -27.59
N ILE A 233 -14.15 14.25 -27.36
CA ILE A 233 -12.93 14.75 -27.99
C ILE A 233 -12.68 13.91 -29.25
N PRO A 234 -12.49 14.51 -30.45
CA PRO A 234 -12.19 13.77 -31.67
C PRO A 234 -10.88 12.98 -31.57
N ALA A 235 -10.76 11.86 -32.28
CA ALA A 235 -9.55 11.01 -32.23
C ALA A 235 -8.27 11.79 -32.56
N ASN A 236 -8.32 12.68 -33.56
CA ASN A 236 -7.21 13.54 -33.98
C ASN A 236 -7.56 15.02 -33.77
N GLY A 237 -8.22 15.36 -32.65
CA GLY A 237 -8.67 16.72 -32.41
C GLY A 237 -8.68 17.11 -30.94
N PHE A 238 -9.23 18.28 -30.70
CA PHE A 238 -9.22 18.93 -29.40
C PHE A 238 -10.60 19.53 -29.10
N VAL A 239 -10.82 19.82 -27.83
CA VAL A 239 -11.98 20.59 -27.38
C VAL A 239 -11.49 21.74 -26.52
N LEU A 240 -11.88 22.97 -26.90
CA LEU A 240 -11.67 24.18 -26.10
C LEU A 240 -12.96 24.39 -25.28
N SER A 241 -12.87 24.48 -23.95
CA SER A 241 -14.03 24.56 -23.08
C SER A 241 -13.90 25.70 -22.08
N ILE A 242 -15.02 26.32 -21.73
CA ILE A 242 -15.15 27.23 -20.58
C ILE A 242 -16.46 26.93 -19.84
N ALA A 243 -16.48 27.06 -18.52
CA ALA A 243 -17.70 26.91 -17.74
C ALA A 243 -18.77 27.93 -18.15
N GLU A 244 -20.03 27.50 -18.32
CA GLU A 244 -21.16 28.41 -18.61
C GLU A 244 -21.36 29.49 -17.55
N LYS A 245 -20.98 29.20 -16.30
CA LYS A 245 -21.00 30.13 -15.17
C LYS A 245 -19.59 30.52 -14.73
N SER A 246 -18.67 30.66 -15.67
CA SER A 246 -17.29 31.07 -15.37
C SER A 246 -17.23 32.46 -14.72
N THR A 247 -16.36 32.62 -13.73
CA THR A 247 -16.02 33.93 -13.17
C THR A 247 -15.20 34.81 -14.15
N TYR A 248 -14.63 34.19 -15.17
CA TYR A 248 -13.91 34.86 -16.28
C TYR A 248 -14.89 35.26 -17.41
N SER A 249 -15.77 36.21 -17.13
CA SER A 249 -16.87 36.62 -18.05
C SER A 249 -16.38 37.13 -19.42
N SER A 250 -15.24 37.82 -19.47
CA SER A 250 -14.62 38.28 -20.72
C SER A 250 -14.13 37.12 -21.59
N ALA A 251 -13.47 36.12 -20.96
CA ALA A 251 -13.02 34.92 -21.67
C ALA A 251 -14.21 34.09 -22.20
N LEU A 252 -15.29 33.97 -21.42
CA LEU A 252 -16.52 33.34 -21.86
C LEU A 252 -17.16 34.06 -23.04
N SER A 253 -17.21 35.38 -22.99
CA SER A 253 -17.76 36.20 -24.08
C SER A 253 -16.94 36.09 -25.36
N SER A 254 -15.61 36.10 -25.26
CA SER A 254 -14.70 35.90 -26.38
C SER A 254 -14.83 34.51 -26.99
N LEU A 255 -14.91 33.46 -26.16
CA LEU A 255 -15.07 32.10 -26.66
C LEU A 255 -16.45 31.90 -27.32
N LYS A 256 -17.51 32.49 -26.81
CA LYS A 256 -18.85 32.45 -27.41
C LYS A 256 -18.94 33.22 -28.76
N ALA A 257 -18.03 34.09 -29.03
CA ALA A 257 -17.95 34.83 -30.33
C ALA A 257 -17.22 34.02 -31.42
N VAL A 258 -16.54 32.89 -31.07
CA VAL A 258 -15.87 31.99 -32.03
C VAL A 258 -16.92 31.32 -32.92
N GLN A 259 -16.64 31.20 -34.22
CA GLN A 259 -17.53 30.61 -35.21
C GLN A 259 -16.96 29.33 -35.85
N VAL A 260 -17.84 28.44 -36.31
CA VAL A 260 -17.42 27.28 -37.10
C VAL A 260 -16.73 27.75 -38.37
N GLY A 261 -15.54 27.22 -38.64
CA GLY A 261 -14.68 27.65 -39.74
C GLY A 261 -13.50 28.51 -39.32
N ASP A 262 -13.56 29.15 -38.15
CA ASP A 262 -12.44 29.94 -37.61
C ASP A 262 -11.20 29.06 -37.42
N THR A 263 -10.04 29.73 -37.55
CA THR A 263 -8.74 29.10 -37.29
C THR A 263 -8.14 29.70 -36.02
N LEU A 264 -7.73 28.86 -35.10
CA LEU A 264 -7.14 29.22 -33.82
C LEU A 264 -5.72 28.65 -33.73
N THR A 265 -4.76 29.50 -33.34
CA THR A 265 -3.35 29.11 -33.13
C THR A 265 -3.07 29.04 -31.63
N PHE A 266 -2.52 27.94 -31.20
CA PHE A 266 -2.10 27.66 -29.81
C PHE A 266 -0.58 27.71 -29.77
N SER A 267 -0.01 28.49 -28.85
CA SER A 267 1.43 28.65 -28.66
C SER A 267 1.77 28.25 -27.22
N ALA A 268 2.62 27.26 -27.05
CA ALA A 268 3.16 26.84 -25.74
C ALA A 268 4.57 27.43 -25.57
N LEU A 269 4.80 28.09 -24.46
CA LEU A 269 6.05 28.72 -24.07
C LEU A 269 6.56 28.12 -22.75
N CYS A 270 7.88 28.18 -22.57
CA CYS A 270 8.53 27.81 -21.31
C CYS A 270 9.84 28.62 -21.15
N ASP A 271 10.42 28.55 -19.96
CA ASP A 271 11.75 29.06 -19.72
C ASP A 271 12.78 28.40 -20.67
N ASP A 272 13.80 29.16 -21.05
CA ASP A 272 14.81 28.72 -22.02
C ASP A 272 15.52 27.44 -21.66
N MET A 273 15.76 27.22 -20.36
CA MET A 273 16.41 26.01 -19.86
C MET A 273 15.57 24.72 -20.11
N TRP A 274 14.26 24.87 -20.25
CA TRP A 274 13.33 23.75 -20.45
C TRP A 274 13.08 23.43 -21.93
N LYS A 275 13.65 24.17 -22.84
CA LYS A 275 13.53 23.91 -24.28
C LYS A 275 14.18 22.57 -24.65
N GLY A 276 13.45 21.73 -25.38
CA GLY A 276 13.95 20.43 -25.85
C GLY A 276 13.95 19.31 -24.80
N ILE A 277 13.29 19.50 -23.65
CA ILE A 277 13.03 18.42 -22.68
C ILE A 277 12.17 17.35 -23.35
N ALA A 278 12.59 16.10 -23.22
CA ALA A 278 11.88 14.95 -23.76
C ALA A 278 10.82 14.40 -22.79
N TYR A 279 11.14 14.41 -21.50
CA TYR A 279 10.26 13.90 -20.44
C TYR A 279 10.30 14.86 -19.26
N ALA A 280 9.14 15.10 -18.63
CA ALA A 280 9.07 15.91 -17.43
C ALA A 280 7.81 15.61 -16.62
N CYS A 281 7.88 15.84 -15.31
CA CYS A 281 6.72 15.86 -14.44
C CYS A 281 6.87 16.91 -13.33
N GLY A 282 5.72 17.45 -12.89
CA GLY A 282 5.66 18.37 -11.76
C GLY A 282 5.87 17.67 -10.43
N GLY A 283 6.53 18.36 -9.51
CA GLY A 283 6.69 17.96 -8.11
C GLY A 283 6.01 18.96 -7.17
N GLY A 284 6.63 19.22 -6.03
CA GLY A 284 6.17 20.12 -4.98
C GLY A 284 7.23 21.16 -4.59
N ASP A 285 7.53 21.21 -3.30
CA ASP A 285 8.52 22.14 -2.77
C ASP A 285 9.95 21.75 -3.20
N MET A 286 10.76 22.76 -3.53
CA MET A 286 12.21 22.58 -3.59
C MET A 286 12.72 22.22 -2.20
N LEU A 287 13.68 21.32 -2.14
CA LEU A 287 14.29 20.83 -0.90
C LEU A 287 15.72 21.34 -0.72
N VAL A 288 16.48 21.40 -1.82
CA VAL A 288 17.87 21.83 -1.86
C VAL A 288 18.07 22.77 -3.03
N GLU A 289 18.76 23.87 -2.80
CA GLU A 289 19.25 24.81 -3.81
C GLU A 289 20.71 25.13 -3.54
N ASP A 290 21.54 25.15 -4.57
CA ASP A 290 22.99 25.39 -4.49
C ASP A 290 23.71 24.55 -3.43
N GLY A 291 23.24 23.32 -3.21
CA GLY A 291 23.80 22.37 -2.21
C GLY A 291 23.34 22.60 -0.78
N GLU A 292 22.55 23.62 -0.50
CA GLU A 292 22.04 23.96 0.83
C GLU A 292 20.60 23.50 1.02
N ALA A 293 20.30 22.85 2.15
CA ALA A 293 18.94 22.43 2.50
C ALA A 293 18.06 23.64 2.80
N LEU A 294 16.87 23.69 2.17
CA LEU A 294 15.89 24.75 2.41
C LEU A 294 15.14 24.51 3.74
N THR A 295 14.68 25.59 4.35
CA THR A 295 14.03 25.59 5.67
C THR A 295 12.59 26.14 5.64
N SER A 296 12.00 26.32 4.47
CA SER A 296 10.64 26.84 4.31
C SER A 296 9.91 26.09 3.20
N PHE A 297 8.77 25.50 3.54
CA PHE A 297 7.97 24.67 2.64
C PHE A 297 6.51 25.09 2.65
N THR A 298 5.82 24.85 1.54
CA THR A 298 4.40 25.23 1.35
C THR A 298 3.44 24.08 1.57
N LEU A 299 3.92 22.83 1.53
CA LEU A 299 3.09 21.64 1.73
C LEU A 299 2.48 21.62 3.14
N ASP A 300 1.16 21.44 3.26
CA ASP A 300 0.45 21.44 4.54
C ASP A 300 0.95 20.37 5.53
N THR A 301 1.47 19.26 5.01
CA THR A 301 1.99 18.14 5.80
C THR A 301 3.52 18.19 5.99
N LYS A 302 4.14 19.35 5.82
CA LYS A 302 5.60 19.51 5.90
C LYS A 302 6.23 19.10 7.23
N ASP A 303 5.51 19.29 8.33
CA ASP A 303 5.92 18.98 9.71
C ASP A 303 5.56 17.55 10.14
N GLU A 304 4.94 16.74 9.24
CA GLU A 304 4.49 15.40 9.57
C GLU A 304 5.49 14.34 9.11
N GLN A 305 5.79 13.39 10.00
CA GLN A 305 6.56 12.21 9.67
C GLN A 305 5.70 11.31 8.75
N ARG A 306 6.06 11.23 7.47
CA ARG A 306 5.34 10.47 6.45
C ARG A 306 6.26 9.76 5.49
N ALA A 307 5.72 8.82 4.75
CA ALA A 307 6.40 8.30 3.57
C ALA A 307 6.62 9.43 2.56
N ARG A 308 7.85 9.58 2.07
CA ARG A 308 8.23 10.66 1.14
C ARG A 308 9.02 10.12 -0.04
N THR A 309 8.89 10.81 -1.15
CA THR A 309 9.70 10.61 -2.36
C THR A 309 10.35 11.94 -2.73
N ALA A 310 11.64 11.94 -2.97
CA ALA A 310 12.40 13.11 -3.44
C ALA A 310 13.28 12.72 -4.63
N ILE A 311 13.57 13.70 -5.46
CA ILE A 311 14.49 13.59 -6.59
C ILE A 311 15.47 14.76 -6.54
N GLY A 312 16.76 14.48 -6.71
CA GLY A 312 17.80 15.51 -6.69
C GLY A 312 18.89 15.24 -7.72
N ARG A 313 19.60 16.26 -8.07
CA ARG A 313 20.75 16.21 -8.98
C ARG A 313 22.00 16.67 -8.24
N LYS A 314 23.11 15.96 -8.43
CA LYS A 314 24.43 16.39 -8.00
C LYS A 314 25.08 17.32 -9.02
N SER A 315 26.12 18.03 -8.63
CA SER A 315 26.87 18.93 -9.52
C SER A 315 27.55 18.20 -10.69
N ASP A 316 27.87 16.92 -10.55
CA ASP A 316 28.41 16.07 -11.63
C ASP A 316 27.34 15.51 -12.59
N GLY A 317 26.06 15.83 -12.36
CA GLY A 317 24.91 15.37 -13.15
C GLY A 317 24.28 14.07 -12.66
N THR A 318 24.86 13.39 -11.66
CA THR A 318 24.26 12.20 -11.05
C THR A 318 22.89 12.51 -10.47
N LEU A 319 21.89 11.73 -10.83
CA LEU A 319 20.56 11.80 -10.28
C LEU A 319 20.47 10.95 -9.01
N VAL A 320 19.85 11.48 -8.00
CA VAL A 320 19.55 10.81 -6.74
C VAL A 320 18.05 10.80 -6.53
N ILE A 321 17.46 9.64 -6.37
CA ILE A 321 16.07 9.49 -5.94
C ILE A 321 16.08 8.88 -4.55
N TYR A 322 15.37 9.49 -3.65
CA TYR A 322 15.26 9.07 -2.26
C TYR A 322 13.82 8.74 -1.92
N THR A 323 13.61 7.64 -1.21
CA THR A 323 12.32 7.33 -0.59
C THR A 323 12.50 6.97 0.89
N ALA A 324 11.59 7.46 1.71
CA ALA A 324 11.42 7.05 3.10
C ALA A 324 10.08 6.34 3.25
N ASP A 325 10.08 5.20 3.90
CA ASP A 325 8.86 4.43 4.15
C ASP A 325 8.13 4.91 5.43
N GLU A 326 6.81 4.75 5.45
CA GLU A 326 5.97 4.88 6.64
C GLU A 326 5.19 3.59 6.82
N SER A 327 5.49 2.86 7.90
CA SER A 327 4.91 1.56 8.20
C SER A 327 5.07 1.23 9.69
N SER A 328 4.64 0.04 10.12
CA SER A 328 4.93 -0.43 11.49
C SER A 328 6.43 -0.54 11.82
N ASN A 329 7.29 -0.51 10.81
CA ASN A 329 8.74 -0.66 10.94
C ASN A 329 9.51 0.56 10.40
N SER A 330 8.85 1.68 10.14
CA SER A 330 9.46 2.90 9.64
C SER A 330 8.59 4.11 9.99
N ALA A 331 9.17 5.10 10.64
CA ALA A 331 8.45 6.27 11.15
C ALA A 331 8.04 7.27 10.04
N GLY A 332 8.64 7.19 8.85
CA GLY A 332 8.55 8.27 7.86
C GLY A 332 9.55 9.40 8.15
N ILE A 333 9.47 10.47 7.37
CA ILE A 333 10.34 11.64 7.45
C ILE A 333 9.52 12.91 7.17
N ASP A 334 9.79 14.01 7.86
CA ASP A 334 9.21 15.31 7.52
C ASP A 334 10.01 16.01 6.39
N LEU A 335 9.56 17.18 5.93
CA LEU A 335 10.25 17.84 4.81
C LEU A 335 11.57 18.52 5.20
N TYR A 336 11.75 18.89 6.45
CA TYR A 336 13.00 19.51 6.91
C TYR A 336 14.12 18.48 6.95
N ASP A 337 13.87 17.33 7.59
CA ASP A 337 14.79 16.21 7.62
C ASP A 337 15.06 15.65 6.22
N LEU A 338 14.03 15.63 5.34
CA LEU A 338 14.18 15.20 3.95
C LEU A 338 15.10 16.15 3.16
N ALA A 339 15.00 17.46 3.37
CA ALA A 339 15.86 18.45 2.71
C ALA A 339 17.32 18.28 3.17
N GLU A 340 17.54 18.15 4.49
CA GLU A 340 18.87 17.86 5.04
C GLU A 340 19.43 16.56 4.46
N LYS A 341 18.61 15.52 4.36
CA LYS A 341 19.02 14.23 3.81
C LYS A 341 19.43 14.30 2.35
N MET A 342 18.71 15.07 1.53
CA MET A 342 19.05 15.25 0.13
C MET A 342 20.37 16.06 -0.02
N ALA A 343 20.60 17.05 0.82
CA ALA A 343 21.89 17.78 0.88
C ALA A 343 23.05 16.87 1.35
N GLU A 344 22.84 16.04 2.39
CA GLU A 344 23.82 15.03 2.84
C GLU A 344 24.19 14.02 1.75
N LEU A 345 23.22 13.64 0.88
CA LEU A 345 23.46 12.78 -0.27
C LEU A 345 24.24 13.48 -1.38
N GLY A 346 24.57 14.77 -1.22
CA GLY A 346 25.37 15.58 -2.13
C GLY A 346 24.58 16.16 -3.29
N CYS A 347 23.26 16.33 -3.15
CA CYS A 347 22.47 16.99 -4.16
C CYS A 347 22.77 18.50 -4.18
N ASP A 348 22.99 19.03 -5.37
CA ASP A 348 23.08 20.45 -5.68
C ASP A 348 21.71 21.11 -5.73
N THR A 349 20.74 20.34 -6.26
CA THR A 349 19.34 20.75 -6.37
C THR A 349 18.45 19.53 -6.06
N ALA A 350 17.38 19.71 -5.28
CA ALA A 350 16.44 18.62 -4.99
C ALA A 350 15.00 19.11 -4.87
N LEU A 351 14.07 18.23 -5.21
CA LEU A 351 12.64 18.46 -5.31
C LEU A 351 11.85 17.38 -4.60
N ASN A 352 10.82 17.74 -3.83
CA ASN A 352 9.84 16.82 -3.27
C ASN A 352 8.86 16.35 -4.35
N LEU A 353 8.62 15.05 -4.44
CA LEU A 353 7.59 14.43 -5.26
C LEU A 353 6.38 14.00 -4.41
N ASP A 354 5.36 13.41 -5.04
CA ASP A 354 4.20 12.88 -4.33
C ASP A 354 4.62 11.84 -3.28
N GLY A 355 3.98 11.88 -2.12
CA GLY A 355 4.36 11.12 -0.94
C GLY A 355 3.24 10.24 -0.37
N GLY A 356 3.36 9.88 0.90
CA GLY A 356 2.40 9.02 1.59
C GLY A 356 2.22 7.68 0.90
N GLY A 357 0.98 7.23 0.70
CA GLY A 357 0.69 5.96 0.03
C GLY A 357 1.14 5.86 -1.44
N SER A 358 1.55 6.98 -2.06
CA SER A 358 2.12 7.00 -3.41
C SER A 358 3.61 6.65 -3.43
N THR A 359 4.33 6.78 -2.30
CA THR A 359 5.76 6.49 -2.20
C THR A 359 6.05 5.03 -2.53
N MET A 360 6.74 4.81 -3.64
CA MET A 360 7.13 3.46 -4.07
C MET A 360 8.40 3.45 -4.90
N VAL A 361 9.16 2.36 -4.77
CA VAL A 361 10.30 2.04 -5.62
C VAL A 361 10.05 0.67 -6.24
N GLY A 362 9.91 0.64 -7.55
CA GLY A 362 9.86 -0.59 -8.33
C GLY A 362 11.21 -0.84 -9.00
N VAL A 363 11.69 -2.06 -8.97
CA VAL A 363 12.96 -2.45 -9.61
C VAL A 363 12.79 -3.75 -10.38
N GLN A 364 13.51 -3.88 -11.44
CA GLN A 364 13.73 -5.18 -12.09
C GLN A 364 15.12 -5.66 -11.70
N TYR A 365 15.17 -6.56 -10.73
CA TYR A 365 16.46 -7.11 -10.29
C TYR A 365 17.14 -7.86 -11.43
N PRO A 366 18.46 -7.71 -11.60
CA PRO A 366 19.21 -8.40 -12.66
C PRO A 366 18.92 -9.90 -12.75
N GLY A 367 18.60 -10.36 -13.95
CA GLY A 367 18.25 -11.76 -14.21
C GLY A 367 16.80 -12.14 -13.89
N TYR A 368 15.97 -11.20 -13.44
CA TYR A 368 14.51 -11.36 -13.36
C TYR A 368 13.83 -10.59 -14.49
N ASP A 369 12.66 -11.06 -14.88
CA ASP A 369 11.82 -10.50 -15.96
C ASP A 369 10.64 -9.67 -15.44
N LYS A 370 10.48 -9.55 -14.13
CA LYS A 370 9.35 -8.84 -13.49
C LYS A 370 9.80 -7.72 -12.57
N CYS A 371 9.03 -6.64 -12.59
CA CYS A 371 9.16 -5.57 -11.61
C CYS A 371 8.79 -6.07 -10.21
N ALA A 372 9.66 -5.83 -9.25
CA ALA A 372 9.45 -6.06 -7.83
C ALA A 372 9.40 -4.75 -7.06
N THR A 373 8.72 -4.73 -5.92
CA THR A 373 8.71 -3.57 -4.99
C THR A 373 9.95 -3.66 -4.10
N ALA A 374 10.78 -2.62 -4.09
CA ALA A 374 11.97 -2.56 -3.26
C ALA A 374 11.70 -1.96 -1.87
N ASN A 375 10.70 -1.12 -1.72
CA ASN A 375 10.30 -0.50 -0.46
C ASN A 375 9.06 -1.18 0.16
N SER A 376 8.59 -0.65 1.29
CA SER A 376 7.36 -1.09 1.98
C SER A 376 6.29 -0.01 1.84
N PRO A 377 5.45 -0.04 0.78
CA PRO A 377 4.43 0.98 0.57
C PRO A 377 3.45 1.08 1.74
N THR A 378 3.09 2.29 2.16
CA THR A 378 2.16 2.57 3.26
C THR A 378 0.80 1.88 3.08
N ASP A 379 0.31 1.75 1.84
CA ASP A 379 -0.95 1.07 1.50
C ASP A 379 -0.83 -0.48 1.51
N GLY A 380 0.32 -1.04 1.87
CA GLY A 380 0.60 -2.48 1.82
C GLY A 380 0.81 -3.05 0.41
N SER A 381 0.61 -2.23 -0.63
CA SER A 381 0.85 -2.56 -2.04
C SER A 381 1.10 -1.28 -2.85
N MET A 382 1.66 -1.39 -4.04
CA MET A 382 1.86 -0.24 -4.93
C MET A 382 0.53 0.41 -5.29
N ARG A 383 0.38 1.70 -4.94
CA ARG A 383 -0.78 2.52 -5.31
C ARG A 383 -0.79 2.81 -6.80
N ALA A 384 -1.98 2.93 -7.40
CA ALA A 384 -2.14 3.51 -8.72
C ALA A 384 -1.91 5.04 -8.64
N CYS A 385 -0.94 5.56 -9.39
CA CYS A 385 -0.56 6.98 -9.44
C CYS A 385 -0.86 7.59 -10.80
N ALA A 386 -0.74 8.92 -10.89
CA ALA A 386 -0.96 9.67 -12.12
C ALA A 386 0.12 9.39 -13.18
N ASN A 387 1.38 9.39 -12.76
CA ASN A 387 2.53 9.09 -13.59
C ASN A 387 3.68 8.55 -12.74
N PHE A 388 4.69 8.04 -13.43
CA PHE A 388 5.91 7.49 -12.85
C PHE A 388 7.14 8.01 -13.58
N ILE A 389 8.25 8.08 -12.87
CA ILE A 389 9.57 8.28 -13.44
C ILE A 389 10.21 6.88 -13.55
N PHE A 390 10.45 6.43 -14.76
CA PHE A 390 11.08 5.14 -15.06
C PHE A 390 12.47 5.31 -15.60
N PHE A 391 13.36 4.41 -15.21
CA PHE A 391 14.66 4.19 -15.83
C PHE A 391 14.52 2.94 -16.70
N VAL A 392 14.67 3.13 -17.99
CA VAL A 392 14.43 2.07 -18.98
C VAL A 392 15.67 1.86 -19.86
N ARG A 393 15.78 0.65 -20.36
CA ARG A 393 16.76 0.27 -21.41
C ARG A 393 16.03 -0.38 -22.58
N GLU A 394 16.63 -0.33 -23.75
CA GLU A 394 16.12 -1.08 -24.90
C GLU A 394 16.35 -2.57 -24.69
N LYS A 395 15.39 -3.39 -25.06
CA LYS A 395 15.57 -4.83 -25.12
C LYS A 395 16.49 -5.15 -26.31
N THR A 396 17.55 -5.85 -26.03
CA THR A 396 18.47 -6.39 -27.06
C THR A 396 18.30 -7.89 -27.18
N GLU A 397 18.75 -8.48 -28.27
CA GLU A 397 18.87 -9.94 -28.32
C GLU A 397 19.80 -10.40 -27.21
N VAL A 398 19.34 -11.41 -26.45
CA VAL A 398 20.08 -11.95 -25.30
C VAL A 398 21.36 -12.58 -25.79
N GLN A 399 22.47 -12.17 -25.22
CA GLN A 399 23.80 -12.73 -25.49
C GLN A 399 24.13 -13.83 -24.46
N GLU A 400 25.29 -14.45 -24.58
CA GLU A 400 25.80 -15.36 -23.55
C GLU A 400 25.91 -14.63 -22.18
N ALA A 401 25.85 -15.41 -21.11
CA ALA A 401 25.99 -14.88 -19.77
C ALA A 401 27.35 -14.17 -19.59
N ASP A 402 27.31 -12.96 -19.01
CA ASP A 402 28.49 -12.14 -18.69
C ASP A 402 28.61 -11.90 -17.17
N ARG A 403 27.47 -11.93 -16.46
CA ARG A 403 27.40 -11.66 -15.02
C ARG A 403 26.50 -12.66 -14.31
N LEU A 404 26.87 -12.96 -13.07
CA LEU A 404 26.06 -13.75 -12.13
C LEU A 404 25.57 -12.87 -10.99
N PHE A 405 24.35 -13.15 -10.51
CA PHE A 405 23.73 -12.50 -9.37
C PHE A 405 23.17 -13.55 -8.42
N LEU A 406 23.45 -13.39 -7.13
CA LEU A 406 22.99 -14.31 -6.09
C LEU A 406 22.01 -13.60 -5.16
N TYR A 407 20.81 -14.16 -5.02
CA TYR A 407 19.75 -13.58 -4.22
C TYR A 407 19.33 -14.52 -3.06
N PRO A 408 19.11 -13.98 -1.85
CA PRO A 408 19.34 -12.59 -1.45
C PRO A 408 20.85 -12.26 -1.46
N ALA A 409 21.20 -11.07 -1.96
CA ALA A 409 22.60 -10.62 -1.95
C ALA A 409 23.10 -10.33 -0.53
N HIS A 410 22.19 -9.89 0.33
CA HIS A 410 22.43 -9.63 1.74
C HIS A 410 21.29 -10.20 2.59
N SER A 411 21.61 -10.76 3.75
CA SER A 411 20.61 -11.25 4.70
C SER A 411 21.12 -11.21 6.13
N PHE A 412 20.19 -11.09 7.06
CA PHE A 412 20.39 -11.36 8.47
C PHE A 412 19.88 -12.76 8.80
N ALA A 413 20.60 -13.52 9.61
CA ALA A 413 20.21 -14.84 10.00
C ALA A 413 20.61 -15.15 11.45
N LEU A 414 19.91 -16.09 12.08
CA LEU A 414 20.28 -16.65 13.37
C LEU A 414 21.11 -17.92 13.16
N PRO A 415 21.96 -18.31 14.14
CA PRO A 415 22.61 -19.62 14.12
C PRO A 415 21.62 -20.77 13.90
N GLY A 416 22.01 -21.76 13.12
CA GLY A 416 21.17 -22.89 12.74
C GLY A 416 20.19 -22.62 11.60
N ALA A 417 20.07 -21.37 11.12
CA ALA A 417 19.17 -21.02 10.02
C ALA A 417 19.62 -21.64 8.69
N LYS A 418 18.64 -21.94 7.84
CA LYS A 418 18.86 -22.36 6.46
C LYS A 418 18.47 -21.23 5.51
N ILE A 419 19.45 -20.74 4.77
CA ILE A 419 19.30 -19.67 3.78
C ILE A 419 19.22 -20.30 2.40
N GLY A 420 18.12 -20.07 1.67
CA GLY A 420 17.97 -20.46 0.27
C GLY A 420 18.47 -19.36 -0.66
N PHE A 421 19.13 -19.71 -1.74
CA PHE A 421 19.63 -18.79 -2.76
C PHE A 421 19.01 -19.04 -4.12
N SER A 422 18.76 -17.96 -4.85
CA SER A 422 18.42 -17.98 -6.28
C SER A 422 19.59 -17.39 -7.06
N LEU A 423 20.22 -18.19 -7.91
CA LEU A 423 21.25 -17.72 -8.82
C LEU A 423 20.59 -17.27 -10.12
N LYS A 424 21.03 -16.13 -10.63
CA LYS A 424 20.60 -15.55 -11.90
C LYS A 424 21.83 -15.18 -12.73
N ALA A 425 21.67 -15.17 -14.06
CA ALA A 425 22.67 -14.67 -14.98
C ALA A 425 22.08 -13.57 -15.85
N THR A 426 22.94 -12.67 -16.30
CA THR A 426 22.62 -11.66 -17.31
C THR A 426 23.75 -11.61 -18.34
N ASP A 427 23.43 -11.15 -19.54
CA ASP A 427 24.41 -10.70 -20.50
C ASP A 427 25.05 -9.34 -20.09
N LEU A 428 25.93 -8.81 -20.92
CA LEU A 428 26.60 -7.53 -20.71
C LEU A 428 25.62 -6.35 -20.56
N ASN A 429 24.44 -6.45 -21.17
CA ASN A 429 23.39 -5.43 -21.15
C ASN A 429 22.39 -5.63 -20.01
N TYR A 430 22.68 -6.52 -19.03
CA TYR A 430 21.81 -6.89 -17.92
C TYR A 430 20.48 -7.53 -18.37
N MET A 431 20.40 -8.07 -19.61
CA MET A 431 19.26 -8.88 -20.02
C MET A 431 19.38 -10.28 -19.41
N PRO A 432 18.25 -10.88 -18.93
CA PRO A 432 18.28 -12.23 -18.38
C PRO A 432 18.87 -13.23 -19.37
N ALA A 433 19.87 -13.99 -18.94
CA ALA A 433 20.57 -14.99 -19.74
C ALA A 433 20.50 -16.36 -19.06
N ASP A 434 20.76 -17.42 -19.83
CA ASP A 434 20.84 -18.78 -19.31
C ASP A 434 22.02 -18.93 -18.35
N LEU A 435 21.85 -19.74 -17.31
CA LEU A 435 22.93 -20.04 -16.39
C LEU A 435 24.01 -20.90 -17.08
N PRO A 436 25.31 -20.63 -16.84
CA PRO A 436 26.38 -21.49 -17.32
C PRO A 436 26.30 -22.87 -16.68
N GLY A 437 26.90 -23.87 -17.35
CA GLY A 437 26.79 -25.27 -16.95
C GLY A 437 27.55 -25.63 -15.68
N ASP A 438 28.82 -25.23 -15.57
CA ASP A 438 29.71 -25.67 -14.50
C ASP A 438 29.75 -24.69 -13.30
N LEU A 439 28.74 -24.79 -12.42
CA LEU A 439 28.62 -23.95 -11.24
C LEU A 439 29.44 -24.51 -10.07
N SER A 440 30.32 -23.70 -9.50
CA SER A 440 31.09 -24.02 -8.30
C SER A 440 30.64 -23.12 -7.12
N TRP A 441 30.12 -23.75 -6.10
CA TRP A 441 29.64 -23.08 -4.88
C TRP A 441 30.68 -23.21 -3.75
N SER A 442 30.89 -22.16 -2.99
CA SER A 442 31.74 -22.16 -1.78
C SER A 442 31.19 -21.25 -0.72
N SER A 443 31.44 -21.59 0.54
CA SER A 443 31.14 -20.74 1.71
C SER A 443 32.33 -20.81 2.67
N ASN A 444 32.54 -19.73 3.42
CA ASN A 444 33.55 -19.68 4.47
C ASN A 444 33.03 -20.22 5.82
N TYR A 445 31.71 -20.48 5.94
CA TYR A 445 31.09 -20.97 7.17
C TYR A 445 29.80 -21.74 6.87
N GLY A 446 29.45 -22.74 7.70
CA GLY A 446 28.26 -23.56 7.57
C GLY A 446 28.35 -24.63 6.48
N THR A 447 27.25 -25.33 6.24
CA THR A 447 27.15 -26.44 5.31
C THR A 447 26.36 -26.06 4.08
N LEU A 448 26.97 -26.17 2.89
CA LEU A 448 26.32 -25.92 1.61
C LEU A 448 25.42 -27.11 1.22
N GLY A 449 24.23 -26.82 0.74
CA GLY A 449 23.30 -27.74 0.09
C GLY A 449 23.00 -27.28 -1.35
N ASN A 450 22.00 -27.90 -1.99
CA ASN A 450 21.53 -27.44 -3.31
C ASN A 450 20.96 -26.02 -3.18
N ASN A 451 21.69 -25.03 -3.70
CA ASN A 451 21.32 -23.62 -3.65
C ASN A 451 20.92 -23.12 -2.24
N SER A 452 21.57 -23.64 -1.22
CA SER A 452 21.30 -23.21 0.17
C SER A 452 22.54 -23.35 1.06
N LEU A 453 22.56 -22.51 2.12
CA LEU A 453 23.51 -22.58 3.20
C LEU A 453 22.76 -22.87 4.49
N THR A 454 23.18 -23.90 5.24
CA THR A 454 22.75 -24.12 6.63
C THR A 454 23.86 -23.62 7.54
N LEU A 455 23.56 -22.65 8.39
CA LEU A 455 24.50 -22.16 9.40
C LEU A 455 24.65 -23.20 10.51
N ASP A 456 25.85 -23.32 11.03
CA ASP A 456 26.07 -24.14 12.23
C ASP A 456 25.30 -23.55 13.42
N GLY A 457 24.98 -24.37 14.40
CA GLY A 457 24.33 -23.93 15.63
C GLY A 457 25.14 -22.90 16.40
N ALA A 458 24.56 -22.31 17.44
CA ALA A 458 25.24 -21.34 18.29
C ALA A 458 26.54 -21.91 18.83
N SER A 459 27.64 -21.15 18.68
CA SER A 459 28.93 -21.44 19.27
C SER A 459 29.34 -20.30 20.19
N ASP A 460 30.15 -20.58 21.20
CA ASP A 460 30.71 -19.56 22.11
C ASP A 460 31.70 -18.62 21.40
N SER A 461 32.04 -18.88 20.15
CA SER A 461 32.94 -18.09 19.33
C SER A 461 32.16 -17.11 18.44
N ALA A 462 32.67 -15.91 18.27
CA ALA A 462 32.10 -14.96 17.31
C ALA A 462 32.08 -15.55 15.90
N ILE A 463 30.89 -15.59 15.29
CA ILE A 463 30.74 -16.08 13.92
C ILE A 463 31.27 -15.01 12.97
N PRO A 464 32.19 -15.36 12.05
CA PRO A 464 32.72 -14.40 11.09
C PRO A 464 31.63 -13.94 10.13
N ALA A 465 31.86 -12.84 9.41
CA ALA A 465 31.03 -12.47 8.28
C ALA A 465 30.96 -13.63 7.29
N VAL A 466 29.76 -14.16 7.07
CA VAL A 466 29.56 -15.33 6.20
C VAL A 466 29.38 -14.86 4.77
N THR A 467 30.15 -15.47 3.87
CA THR A 467 30.08 -15.19 2.43
C THR A 467 29.85 -16.47 1.66
N VAL A 468 28.82 -16.48 0.81
CA VAL A 468 28.56 -17.54 -0.15
C VAL A 468 28.98 -17.04 -1.52
N ASN A 469 29.78 -17.83 -2.23
CA ASN A 469 30.29 -17.50 -3.56
C ASN A 469 29.88 -18.56 -4.57
N VAL A 470 29.56 -18.10 -5.78
CA VAL A 470 29.33 -18.94 -6.96
C VAL A 470 30.25 -18.49 -8.07
N LYS A 471 30.86 -19.44 -8.77
CA LYS A 471 31.76 -19.20 -9.91
C LYS A 471 31.39 -20.11 -11.07
N ALA A 472 31.43 -19.57 -12.28
CA ALA A 472 31.33 -20.31 -13.52
C ALA A 472 31.91 -19.46 -14.68
N ASP A 473 32.65 -20.05 -15.58
CA ASP A 473 33.17 -19.43 -16.83
C ASP A 473 33.84 -18.05 -16.60
N GLY A 474 34.62 -17.93 -15.52
CA GLY A 474 35.27 -16.66 -15.15
C GLY A 474 34.38 -15.65 -14.40
N MET A 475 33.06 -15.83 -14.42
CA MET A 475 32.11 -15.02 -13.69
C MET A 475 32.07 -15.39 -12.20
N ARG A 476 31.56 -14.45 -11.38
CA ARG A 476 31.41 -14.64 -9.93
C ARG A 476 30.18 -13.91 -9.44
N ALA A 477 29.46 -14.52 -8.49
CA ALA A 477 28.47 -13.88 -7.65
C ALA A 477 28.76 -14.17 -6.18
N SER A 478 28.44 -13.23 -5.31
CA SER A 478 28.59 -13.39 -3.87
C SER A 478 27.37 -12.91 -3.14
N ALA A 479 27.03 -13.59 -2.04
CA ALA A 479 26.05 -13.13 -1.09
C ALA A 479 26.65 -13.06 0.32
N SER A 480 26.27 -12.06 1.10
CA SER A 480 26.71 -11.91 2.50
C SER A 480 25.58 -12.27 3.45
N VAL A 481 25.90 -13.02 4.50
CA VAL A 481 24.98 -13.36 5.59
C VAL A 481 25.58 -12.84 6.88
N THR A 482 24.90 -11.90 7.51
CA THR A 482 25.27 -11.42 8.85
C THR A 482 24.57 -12.30 9.88
N VAL A 483 25.35 -13.07 10.61
CA VAL A 483 24.81 -13.93 11.69
C VAL A 483 24.71 -13.11 12.96
N LEU A 484 23.49 -13.03 13.50
CA LEU A 484 23.18 -12.15 14.62
C LEU A 484 23.23 -12.90 15.95
N SER A 485 23.85 -12.30 16.96
CA SER A 485 23.76 -12.71 18.37
C SER A 485 22.60 -12.06 19.12
N GLN A 486 22.01 -11.00 18.55
CA GLN A 486 20.86 -10.28 19.10
C GLN A 486 19.94 -9.81 17.98
N VAL A 487 18.66 -9.63 18.30
CA VAL A 487 17.63 -9.08 17.41
C VAL A 487 16.99 -7.87 18.07
N THR A 488 16.35 -7.00 17.29
CA THR A 488 15.74 -5.77 17.82
C THR A 488 14.26 -5.93 18.15
N ASP A 489 13.57 -6.85 17.46
CA ASP A 489 12.17 -7.17 17.75
C ASP A 489 11.87 -8.64 17.45
N ILE A 490 10.92 -9.20 18.20
CA ILE A 490 10.40 -10.56 18.03
C ILE A 490 8.88 -10.49 17.94
N ARG A 491 8.30 -11.27 17.04
CA ARG A 491 6.84 -11.39 16.86
C ARG A 491 6.40 -12.83 17.03
N ILE A 492 5.31 -13.02 17.78
CA ILE A 492 4.61 -14.30 17.84
C ILE A 492 3.46 -14.24 16.82
N THR A 493 3.39 -15.26 15.98
CA THR A 493 2.36 -15.41 14.94
C THR A 493 1.70 -16.77 15.04
N LYS A 494 0.56 -16.95 14.36
CA LYS A 494 0.00 -18.27 14.10
C LYS A 494 0.97 -19.07 13.22
N GLU A 495 0.68 -20.32 13.00
CA GLU A 495 1.46 -21.25 12.15
C GLU A 495 1.74 -20.68 10.73
N ASP A 496 0.86 -19.82 10.23
CA ASP A 496 0.99 -19.17 8.92
C ASP A 496 2.19 -18.20 8.83
N GLY A 497 2.84 -17.89 9.95
CA GLY A 497 3.95 -16.94 10.04
C GLY A 497 3.56 -15.47 9.77
N LYS A 498 2.27 -15.16 9.61
CA LYS A 498 1.76 -13.83 9.21
C LYS A 498 0.80 -13.23 10.24
N THR A 499 -0.15 -14.03 10.72
CA THR A 499 -1.18 -13.55 11.65
C THR A 499 -0.59 -13.34 13.04
N LYS A 500 -0.42 -12.08 13.46
CA LYS A 500 0.13 -11.73 14.77
C LYS A 500 -0.80 -12.20 15.90
N VAL A 501 -0.26 -12.88 16.89
CA VAL A 501 -0.97 -13.25 18.11
C VAL A 501 -0.80 -12.13 19.13
N LYS A 502 -1.91 -11.52 19.55
CA LYS A 502 -1.94 -10.50 20.62
C LYS A 502 -2.31 -11.10 21.97
N ALA A 503 -3.19 -12.08 21.95
CA ALA A 503 -3.61 -12.89 23.09
C ALA A 503 -4.00 -14.28 22.58
N LEU A 504 -3.98 -15.29 23.44
CA LEU A 504 -4.37 -16.65 23.11
C LEU A 504 -5.43 -17.13 24.11
N HIS A 505 -6.62 -17.48 23.61
CA HIS A 505 -7.68 -18.10 24.37
C HIS A 505 -7.89 -19.52 23.85
N VAL A 506 -7.72 -20.52 24.70
CA VAL A 506 -7.77 -21.93 24.28
C VAL A 506 -8.43 -22.80 25.32
N PRO A 507 -9.16 -23.86 24.91
CA PRO A 507 -9.62 -24.88 25.83
C PRO A 507 -8.45 -25.67 26.43
N GLY A 508 -8.61 -26.14 27.64
CA GLY A 508 -7.66 -27.09 28.25
C GLY A 508 -7.49 -28.32 27.38
N GLU A 509 -6.30 -28.89 27.40
CA GLU A 509 -5.89 -30.09 26.65
C GLU A 509 -5.86 -29.91 25.13
N SER A 510 -5.97 -28.66 24.64
CA SER A 510 -5.83 -28.35 23.21
C SER A 510 -4.38 -28.06 22.82
N ASP A 511 -4.07 -28.31 21.56
CA ASP A 511 -2.78 -27.99 20.94
C ASP A 511 -2.92 -26.82 19.99
N VAL A 512 -1.96 -25.87 20.02
CA VAL A 512 -1.86 -24.75 19.10
C VAL A 512 -0.43 -24.63 18.58
N GLN A 513 -0.26 -24.62 17.26
CA GLN A 513 1.04 -24.34 16.66
C GLN A 513 1.21 -22.83 16.52
N LEU A 514 2.25 -22.30 17.14
CA LEU A 514 2.71 -20.92 17.03
C LEU A 514 4.03 -20.87 16.27
N ALA A 515 4.33 -19.71 15.69
CA ALA A 515 5.60 -19.43 15.08
C ALA A 515 6.19 -18.13 15.66
N ALA A 516 7.52 -18.04 15.67
CA ALA A 516 8.21 -16.80 16.00
C ALA A 516 9.02 -16.31 14.81
N SER A 517 9.05 -15.00 14.63
CA SER A 517 9.92 -14.32 13.68
C SER A 517 10.62 -13.15 14.35
N ALA A 518 11.80 -12.80 13.85
CA ALA A 518 12.54 -11.66 14.38
C ALA A 518 12.86 -10.64 13.28
N THR A 519 13.06 -9.41 13.73
CA THR A 519 13.63 -8.37 12.87
C THR A 519 14.87 -7.76 13.53
N TYR A 520 15.76 -7.26 12.68
CA TYR A 520 16.93 -6.48 13.09
C TYR A 520 16.84 -5.12 12.42
N TYR A 521 16.59 -4.09 13.20
CA TYR A 521 16.25 -2.75 12.72
C TYR A 521 15.15 -2.75 11.63
N GLY A 522 14.07 -3.47 11.90
CA GLY A 522 12.94 -3.60 10.98
C GLY A 522 13.17 -4.51 9.78
N ARG A 523 14.39 -5.00 9.53
CA ARG A 523 14.73 -5.95 8.47
C ARG A 523 14.49 -7.39 8.94
N SER A 524 13.92 -8.21 8.07
CA SER A 524 13.62 -9.63 8.39
C SER A 524 14.89 -10.41 8.70
N VAL A 525 14.81 -11.28 9.70
CA VAL A 525 15.89 -12.19 10.10
C VAL A 525 15.48 -13.62 9.79
N ILE A 526 16.33 -14.34 9.07
CA ILE A 526 16.11 -15.76 8.76
C ILE A 526 16.45 -16.59 9.99
N SER A 527 15.53 -17.43 10.43
CA SER A 527 15.67 -18.27 11.62
C SER A 527 15.24 -19.71 11.37
N ALA A 528 15.74 -20.64 12.15
CA ALA A 528 15.20 -22.00 12.23
C ALA A 528 14.03 -22.02 13.24
N ALA A 529 13.18 -23.03 13.18
CA ALA A 529 12.04 -23.18 14.09
C ALA A 529 12.47 -23.19 15.57
N ASN A 530 13.64 -23.76 15.84
CA ASN A 530 14.22 -23.86 17.19
C ASN A 530 15.24 -22.75 17.52
N SER A 531 15.28 -21.67 16.76
CA SER A 531 16.20 -20.55 17.05
C SER A 531 15.82 -19.77 18.31
N PHE A 532 14.56 -19.82 18.71
CA PHE A 532 14.02 -19.04 19.83
C PHE A 532 13.84 -19.91 21.08
N THR A 533 13.97 -19.27 22.25
CA THR A 533 13.60 -19.89 23.52
C THR A 533 12.15 -19.58 23.83
N TRP A 534 11.34 -20.63 24.01
CA TRP A 534 9.94 -20.54 24.34
C TRP A 534 9.71 -20.94 25.80
N GLU A 535 8.92 -20.15 26.52
CA GLU A 535 8.58 -20.36 27.92
C GLU A 535 7.10 -20.08 28.16
N THR A 536 6.52 -20.78 29.13
CA THR A 536 5.16 -20.54 29.65
C THR A 536 5.19 -20.18 31.11
N THR A 537 4.26 -19.35 31.58
CA THR A 537 4.06 -19.00 32.98
C THR A 537 2.60 -19.17 33.37
N GLY A 538 2.27 -19.11 34.65
CA GLY A 538 0.89 -19.14 35.16
C GLY A 538 0.21 -20.51 35.12
N GLY A 539 0.94 -21.61 34.82
CA GLY A 539 0.36 -22.94 34.77
C GLY A 539 -0.59 -23.20 33.61
N VAL A 540 -0.51 -22.37 32.54
CA VAL A 540 -1.38 -22.45 31.35
C VAL A 540 -1.07 -23.68 30.46
N GLY A 541 0.06 -24.36 30.65
CA GLY A 541 0.47 -25.48 29.83
C GLY A 541 1.96 -25.50 29.55
N SER A 542 2.35 -26.24 28.53
CA SER A 542 3.74 -26.35 28.07
C SER A 542 3.88 -25.95 26.62
N ILE A 543 5.06 -25.48 26.25
CA ILE A 543 5.40 -25.14 24.87
C ILE A 543 6.74 -25.76 24.48
N THR A 544 6.80 -26.34 23.30
CA THR A 544 8.04 -26.89 22.73
C THR A 544 8.89 -25.79 22.09
N GLN A 545 10.18 -26.06 21.84
CA GLN A 545 11.08 -25.09 21.24
C GLN A 545 10.80 -24.81 19.73
N ASP A 546 9.93 -25.60 19.13
CA ASP A 546 9.38 -25.34 17.77
C ASP A 546 8.01 -24.63 17.79
N GLY A 547 7.55 -24.19 18.98
CA GLY A 547 6.36 -23.35 19.14
C GLY A 547 5.03 -24.12 19.27
N LYS A 548 5.05 -25.45 19.47
CA LYS A 548 3.82 -26.19 19.75
C LYS A 548 3.43 -25.99 21.20
N PHE A 549 2.35 -25.23 21.42
CA PHE A 549 1.75 -25.05 22.75
C PHE A 549 0.69 -26.12 23.02
N THR A 550 0.78 -26.77 24.16
CA THR A 550 -0.23 -27.69 24.68
C THR A 550 -0.82 -27.14 25.98
N ALA A 551 -2.09 -26.78 25.94
CA ALA A 551 -2.80 -26.19 27.07
C ALA A 551 -2.95 -27.18 28.23
N ALA A 552 -2.79 -26.69 29.46
CA ALA A 552 -2.97 -27.51 30.65
C ALA A 552 -4.43 -27.97 30.82
N SER A 553 -4.64 -29.12 31.47
CA SER A 553 -5.97 -29.50 31.95
C SER A 553 -6.31 -28.66 33.17
N VAL A 554 -7.31 -27.80 33.06
CA VAL A 554 -7.69 -26.84 34.11
C VAL A 554 -9.14 -27.01 34.50
N SER A 555 -9.45 -26.76 35.77
CA SER A 555 -10.83 -26.82 36.31
C SER A 555 -11.51 -25.45 36.41
N LYS A 556 -10.75 -24.36 36.16
CA LYS A 556 -11.22 -22.97 36.14
C LYS A 556 -10.38 -22.19 35.14
N LEU A 557 -10.85 -21.02 34.74
CA LEU A 557 -10.04 -20.09 33.92
C LEU A 557 -8.67 -19.90 34.56
N THR A 558 -7.63 -20.18 33.79
CA THR A 558 -6.24 -20.07 34.21
C THR A 558 -5.52 -19.13 33.27
N GLU A 559 -4.95 -18.07 33.82
CA GLU A 559 -4.23 -17.05 33.07
C GLU A 559 -2.73 -17.21 33.22
N GLY A 560 -2.00 -16.88 32.18
CA GLY A 560 -0.55 -16.90 32.16
C GLY A 560 -0.01 -16.23 30.92
N THR A 561 1.21 -16.54 30.56
CA THR A 561 1.84 -15.97 29.35
C THR A 561 2.64 -17.03 28.60
N ILE A 562 2.72 -16.84 27.29
CA ILE A 562 3.76 -17.44 26.45
C ILE A 562 4.79 -16.35 26.16
N LYS A 563 6.06 -16.64 26.48
CA LYS A 563 7.20 -15.76 26.23
C LYS A 563 8.12 -16.39 25.20
N VAL A 564 8.59 -15.57 24.27
CA VAL A 564 9.62 -15.93 23.30
C VAL A 564 10.80 -15.01 23.47
N SER A 565 12.00 -15.54 23.43
CA SER A 565 13.21 -14.74 23.58
C SER A 565 14.34 -15.21 22.66
N TYR A 566 15.20 -14.25 22.30
CA TYR A 566 16.49 -14.46 21.66
C TYR A 566 17.48 -13.38 22.13
N GLY A 567 18.60 -13.78 22.72
CA GLY A 567 19.53 -12.85 23.36
C GLY A 567 18.85 -12.05 24.47
N GLN A 568 18.92 -10.73 24.40
CA GLN A 568 18.29 -9.81 25.35
C GLN A 568 16.83 -9.47 24.97
N THR A 569 16.41 -9.76 23.76
CA THR A 569 15.09 -9.38 23.24
C THR A 569 14.06 -10.45 23.57
N SER A 570 12.89 -10.04 24.06
CA SER A 570 11.78 -10.95 24.32
C SER A 570 10.44 -10.28 24.09
N VAL A 571 9.44 -11.11 23.77
CA VAL A 571 8.03 -10.72 23.67
C VAL A 571 7.17 -11.73 24.43
N SER A 572 6.11 -11.25 25.05
CA SER A 572 5.14 -12.10 25.73
C SER A 572 3.74 -11.83 25.22
N VAL A 573 2.94 -12.89 25.14
CA VAL A 573 1.50 -12.79 24.87
C VAL A 573 0.72 -13.40 26.01
N PRO A 574 -0.38 -12.77 26.45
CA PRO A 574 -1.26 -13.33 27.47
C PRO A 574 -1.97 -14.58 26.93
N VAL A 575 -2.11 -15.57 27.79
CA VAL A 575 -2.79 -16.83 27.50
C VAL A 575 -3.87 -17.06 28.57
N THR A 576 -5.07 -17.33 28.11
CA THR A 576 -6.18 -17.76 28.96
C THR A 576 -6.56 -19.20 28.59
N VAL A 577 -6.42 -20.12 29.50
CA VAL A 577 -6.86 -21.52 29.33
C VAL A 577 -8.18 -21.70 30.05
N SER A 578 -9.16 -22.14 29.33
CA SER A 578 -10.49 -22.47 29.86
C SER A 578 -10.60 -23.96 30.20
N PRO A 579 -11.45 -24.35 31.15
CA PRO A 579 -11.79 -25.77 31.29
C PRO A 579 -12.26 -26.36 29.97
N ALA A 580 -11.93 -27.61 29.71
CA ALA A 580 -12.41 -28.30 28.52
C ALA A 580 -13.92 -28.16 28.40
N ASN A 581 -14.41 -27.82 27.24
CA ASN A 581 -15.78 -27.49 26.86
C ASN A 581 -16.85 -27.53 27.99
N PRO A 582 -17.33 -26.37 28.49
CA PRO A 582 -18.29 -26.31 29.59
C PRO A 582 -19.67 -26.84 29.23
N PHE A 583 -19.99 -26.94 27.93
CA PHE A 583 -21.29 -27.37 27.45
C PHE A 583 -21.28 -28.82 27.02
N SER A 584 -22.22 -29.57 27.55
CA SER A 584 -22.30 -31.01 27.25
C SER A 584 -22.91 -31.29 25.85
N ASP A 585 -23.49 -30.31 25.22
CA ASP A 585 -24.22 -30.39 23.92
C ASP A 585 -23.53 -29.70 22.75
N THR A 586 -22.30 -29.17 22.95
CA THR A 586 -21.54 -28.53 21.88
C THR A 586 -20.34 -29.31 21.38
N LYS A 587 -20.01 -30.41 22.06
CA LYS A 587 -18.84 -31.23 21.71
C LYS A 587 -18.95 -31.79 20.30
N GLY A 588 -17.96 -31.45 19.45
CA GLY A 588 -17.94 -31.81 18.03
C GLY A 588 -18.89 -31.01 17.13
N HIS A 589 -19.58 -30.01 17.69
CA HIS A 589 -20.39 -29.09 16.90
C HIS A 589 -19.47 -28.07 16.17
N TRP A 590 -19.80 -27.71 14.94
CA TRP A 590 -19.00 -26.80 14.10
C TRP A 590 -18.72 -25.42 14.75
N ALA A 591 -19.54 -25.01 15.69
CA ALA A 591 -19.42 -23.73 16.41
C ALA A 591 -18.81 -23.88 17.81
N GLU A 592 -18.32 -25.05 18.19
CA GLU A 592 -17.82 -25.36 19.56
C GLU A 592 -16.79 -24.31 20.00
N ASP A 593 -15.79 -24.00 19.17
CA ASP A 593 -14.72 -23.08 19.52
C ASP A 593 -15.25 -21.64 19.70
N TYR A 594 -16.10 -21.18 18.82
CA TYR A 594 -16.71 -19.84 18.92
C TYR A 594 -17.59 -19.69 20.17
N ILE A 595 -18.32 -20.74 20.52
CA ILE A 595 -19.18 -20.77 21.70
C ILE A 595 -18.33 -20.75 22.97
N ASN A 596 -17.28 -21.54 23.03
CA ASN A 596 -16.38 -21.60 24.17
C ASN A 596 -15.69 -20.25 24.41
N ASP A 597 -15.11 -19.65 23.37
CA ASP A 597 -14.45 -18.35 23.46
C ASP A 597 -15.40 -17.30 24.05
N LEU A 598 -16.55 -17.09 23.42
CA LEU A 598 -17.54 -16.10 23.87
C LEU A 598 -18.14 -16.40 25.27
N TYR A 599 -18.21 -17.64 25.67
CA TYR A 599 -18.65 -18.00 27.03
C TYR A 599 -17.64 -17.58 28.07
N PHE A 600 -16.34 -17.83 27.83
CA PHE A 600 -15.29 -17.48 28.78
C PHE A 600 -15.06 -15.96 28.85
N GLU A 601 -15.37 -15.23 27.79
CA GLU A 601 -15.41 -13.76 27.77
C GLU A 601 -16.66 -13.17 28.47
N GLY A 602 -17.62 -14.02 28.83
CA GLY A 602 -18.85 -13.60 29.47
C GLY A 602 -19.91 -13.02 28.51
N THR A 603 -19.66 -13.07 27.21
CA THR A 603 -20.57 -12.56 26.17
C THR A 603 -21.83 -13.41 26.07
N ILE A 604 -21.69 -14.74 26.10
CA ILE A 604 -22.83 -15.65 26.03
C ILE A 604 -22.91 -16.51 27.28
N THR A 605 -24.08 -17.09 27.52
CA THR A 605 -24.34 -17.97 28.67
C THR A 605 -25.11 -19.21 28.23
N GLY A 606 -24.96 -20.29 29.00
CA GLY A 606 -25.77 -21.48 28.87
C GLY A 606 -26.95 -21.52 29.85
N SER A 607 -27.63 -22.62 29.83
CA SER A 607 -28.69 -22.98 30.81
C SER A 607 -28.46 -24.38 31.37
N THR A 608 -28.80 -24.60 32.65
CA THR A 608 -28.68 -25.90 33.27
C THR A 608 -29.77 -26.83 32.76
N GLY A 609 -29.38 -27.97 32.23
CA GLY A 609 -30.28 -29.03 31.82
C GLY A 609 -30.91 -29.75 33.01
N LYS A 610 -31.90 -30.64 32.76
CA LYS A 610 -32.57 -31.43 33.79
C LYS A 610 -31.61 -32.42 34.49
N ASP A 611 -30.51 -32.76 33.84
CA ASP A 611 -29.45 -33.62 34.35
C ASP A 611 -28.36 -32.84 35.13
N GLY A 612 -28.55 -31.55 35.34
CA GLY A 612 -27.60 -30.68 36.03
C GLY A 612 -26.43 -30.21 35.19
N LYS A 613 -26.31 -30.63 33.90
CA LYS A 613 -25.24 -30.22 33.00
C LYS A 613 -25.54 -28.89 32.35
N LEU A 614 -24.49 -28.13 32.04
CA LEU A 614 -24.61 -26.88 31.29
C LEU A 614 -24.83 -27.21 29.81
N LEU A 615 -25.85 -26.56 29.23
CA LEU A 615 -26.25 -26.70 27.84
C LEU A 615 -26.19 -25.32 27.17
N TYR A 616 -25.67 -25.26 25.95
CA TYR A 616 -25.71 -24.05 25.10
C TYR A 616 -26.90 -24.06 24.15
N ARG A 617 -27.32 -25.22 23.66
CA ARG A 617 -28.36 -25.43 22.66
C ARG A 617 -28.04 -24.76 21.35
N PRO A 618 -26.93 -25.16 20.68
CA PRO A 618 -26.40 -24.46 19.55
C PRO A 618 -27.37 -24.33 18.37
N ASP A 619 -28.22 -25.31 18.14
CA ASP A 619 -29.17 -25.35 17.01
C ASP A 619 -30.50 -24.68 17.30
N ASP A 620 -30.77 -24.27 18.57
CA ASP A 620 -31.99 -23.57 18.91
C ASP A 620 -32.00 -22.19 18.28
N SER A 621 -33.18 -21.77 17.76
CA SER A 621 -33.37 -20.41 17.28
C SER A 621 -33.37 -19.40 18.42
N MET A 622 -32.76 -18.25 18.19
CA MET A 622 -32.61 -17.18 19.19
C MET A 622 -33.79 -16.20 19.13
N THR A 623 -34.29 -15.77 20.26
CA THR A 623 -35.28 -14.69 20.31
C THR A 623 -34.59 -13.33 20.17
N ARG A 624 -35.37 -12.30 19.79
CA ARG A 624 -34.82 -10.94 19.61
C ARG A 624 -34.24 -10.39 20.94
N GLN A 625 -34.89 -10.60 22.09
CA GLN A 625 -34.36 -10.16 23.37
C GLN A 625 -33.08 -10.93 23.79
N GLU A 626 -32.97 -12.24 23.50
CA GLU A 626 -31.76 -13.01 23.76
C GLU A 626 -30.59 -12.51 22.93
N PHE A 627 -30.84 -12.24 21.65
CA PHE A 627 -29.84 -11.66 20.75
C PHE A 627 -29.35 -10.30 21.25
N VAL A 628 -30.26 -9.39 21.62
CA VAL A 628 -29.89 -8.07 22.13
C VAL A 628 -29.09 -8.16 23.43
N VAL A 629 -29.43 -9.08 24.34
CA VAL A 629 -28.64 -9.27 25.56
C VAL A 629 -27.24 -9.77 25.27
N ALA A 630 -27.08 -10.73 24.37
CA ALA A 630 -25.76 -11.20 23.94
C ALA A 630 -24.93 -10.07 23.31
N LEU A 631 -25.55 -9.26 22.44
CA LEU A 631 -24.91 -8.12 21.82
C LEU A 631 -24.46 -7.05 22.84
N MET A 632 -25.30 -6.70 23.80
CA MET A 632 -24.96 -5.69 24.82
C MET A 632 -23.84 -6.17 25.74
N ARG A 633 -23.75 -7.47 26.03
CA ARG A 633 -22.64 -8.07 26.77
C ARG A 633 -21.35 -8.02 25.94
N TYR A 634 -21.44 -8.41 24.67
CA TYR A 634 -20.32 -8.34 23.73
C TYR A 634 -19.72 -6.92 23.66
N LEU A 635 -20.57 -5.89 23.59
CA LEU A 635 -20.15 -4.48 23.56
C LEU A 635 -19.66 -3.95 24.92
N GLY A 636 -19.69 -4.75 25.98
CA GLY A 636 -19.31 -4.31 27.33
C GLY A 636 -20.14 -3.13 27.85
N THR A 637 -21.40 -3.00 27.40
CA THR A 637 -22.24 -1.82 27.67
C THR A 637 -22.61 -1.74 29.15
N ASN A 638 -22.36 -0.58 29.78
CA ASN A 638 -22.85 -0.31 31.14
C ASN A 638 -24.39 -0.08 31.12
N LEU A 639 -25.14 -1.15 31.36
CA LEU A 639 -26.59 -1.15 31.26
C LEU A 639 -27.27 -0.21 32.26
N ALA A 640 -26.69 0.03 33.44
CA ALA A 640 -27.23 0.90 34.46
C ALA A 640 -27.42 2.38 33.97
N SER A 641 -26.59 2.79 33.02
CA SER A 641 -26.70 4.13 32.40
C SER A 641 -27.99 4.33 31.61
N TYR A 642 -28.73 3.27 31.30
CA TYR A 642 -29.94 3.28 30.48
C TYR A 642 -31.21 2.91 31.23
N ASP A 643 -31.16 2.72 32.55
CA ASP A 643 -32.32 2.28 33.35
C ASP A 643 -33.49 3.28 33.31
N SER A 644 -33.23 4.58 33.12
CA SER A 644 -34.23 5.62 33.00
C SER A 644 -34.87 5.74 31.61
N VAL A 645 -34.36 5.01 30.61
CA VAL A 645 -34.86 5.08 29.23
C VAL A 645 -36.27 4.49 29.15
N ALA A 646 -37.22 5.25 28.59
CA ALA A 646 -38.54 4.76 28.27
C ALA A 646 -38.57 4.12 26.88
N LEU A 647 -39.12 2.91 26.80
CA LEU A 647 -39.29 2.23 25.54
C LEU A 647 -40.63 2.61 24.87
N PRO A 648 -40.65 2.95 23.57
CA PRO A 648 -41.88 3.34 22.86
C PRO A 648 -42.71 2.14 22.38
N PHE A 649 -42.31 0.92 22.71
CA PHE A 649 -42.92 -0.29 22.17
C PHE A 649 -44.21 -0.66 22.90
N VAL A 650 -45.25 -0.96 22.15
CA VAL A 650 -46.56 -1.34 22.70
C VAL A 650 -46.47 -2.65 23.49
N ASP A 651 -45.59 -3.54 23.07
CA ASP A 651 -45.32 -4.85 23.63
C ASP A 651 -44.17 -4.87 24.67
N SER A 652 -43.76 -3.70 25.17
CA SER A 652 -42.66 -3.60 26.14
C SER A 652 -42.86 -4.43 27.41
N LYS A 653 -44.11 -4.76 27.77
CA LYS A 653 -44.43 -5.62 28.91
C LYS A 653 -44.10 -7.09 28.69
N GLU A 654 -43.89 -7.50 27.45
CA GLU A 654 -43.48 -8.86 27.07
C GLU A 654 -41.98 -9.07 27.17
N ILE A 655 -41.22 -7.98 27.38
CA ILE A 655 -39.77 -8.05 27.59
C ILE A 655 -39.48 -8.71 28.92
N GLY A 656 -38.70 -9.76 28.91
CA GLY A 656 -38.23 -10.43 30.13
C GLY A 656 -37.48 -9.46 31.04
N THR A 657 -37.68 -9.54 32.36
CA THR A 657 -36.98 -8.66 33.32
C THR A 657 -35.48 -8.71 33.21
N TRP A 658 -34.91 -9.86 32.83
CA TRP A 658 -33.49 -10.10 32.59
C TRP A 658 -32.95 -9.43 31.32
N ALA A 659 -33.84 -9.07 30.38
CA ALA A 659 -33.47 -8.45 29.10
C ALA A 659 -33.78 -6.95 29.06
N LEU A 660 -34.55 -6.43 30.01
CA LEU A 660 -35.14 -5.08 29.98
C LEU A 660 -34.07 -3.97 29.87
N SER A 661 -33.02 -4.01 30.69
CA SER A 661 -31.95 -3.00 30.66
C SER A 661 -31.16 -3.06 29.35
N ALA A 662 -30.90 -4.27 28.81
CA ALA A 662 -30.23 -4.46 27.51
C ALA A 662 -31.09 -3.91 26.35
N MET A 663 -32.39 -4.16 26.35
CA MET A 663 -33.31 -3.63 25.35
C MET A 663 -33.43 -2.10 25.40
N LYS A 664 -33.42 -1.49 26.60
CA LYS A 664 -33.34 -0.05 26.77
C LYS A 664 -32.06 0.55 26.23
N ALA A 665 -30.92 -0.07 26.52
CA ALA A 665 -29.63 0.36 26.02
C ALA A 665 -29.55 0.26 24.47
N ALA A 666 -29.96 -0.86 23.90
CA ALA A 666 -29.92 -1.07 22.45
C ALA A 666 -30.84 -0.10 21.70
N TYR A 667 -32.01 0.24 22.28
CA TYR A 667 -32.91 1.26 21.73
C TYR A 667 -32.28 2.65 21.80
N SER A 668 -31.78 3.06 22.96
CA SER A 668 -31.15 4.36 23.17
C SER A 668 -29.93 4.60 22.31
N LEU A 669 -29.14 3.55 22.07
CA LEU A 669 -27.96 3.57 21.21
C LEU A 669 -28.30 3.48 19.70
N GLY A 670 -29.59 3.35 19.36
CA GLY A 670 -30.03 3.27 17.95
C GLY A 670 -29.77 1.91 17.26
N TYR A 671 -29.32 0.90 18.01
CA TYR A 671 -29.07 -0.44 17.44
C TYR A 671 -30.35 -1.16 17.05
N MET A 672 -31.46 -0.93 17.79
CA MET A 672 -32.75 -1.45 17.42
C MET A 672 -33.81 -0.34 17.38
N GLY A 673 -34.72 -0.40 16.38
CA GLY A 673 -35.79 0.60 16.20
C GLY A 673 -37.21 0.04 16.32
N GLY A 674 -37.36 -1.28 16.43
CA GLY A 674 -38.68 -1.96 16.38
C GLY A 674 -39.30 -2.00 14.99
N SER A 675 -40.49 -2.60 14.86
CA SER A 675 -41.30 -2.65 13.64
C SER A 675 -42.53 -1.76 13.79
N ASN A 676 -42.85 -1.00 12.73
CA ASN A 676 -44.06 -0.18 12.69
C ASN A 676 -45.20 -1.00 12.08
N GLU A 677 -46.23 -1.27 12.88
CA GLU A 677 -47.44 -1.98 12.49
C GLU A 677 -48.65 -1.10 12.74
N LEU A 678 -49.28 -0.67 11.66
CA LEU A 678 -50.47 0.21 11.72
C LEU A 678 -50.26 1.46 12.57
N GLY A 679 -49.05 2.07 12.48
CA GLY A 679 -48.70 3.29 13.24
C GLY A 679 -48.28 3.05 14.68
N LYS A 680 -48.17 1.82 15.14
CA LYS A 680 -47.67 1.44 16.45
C LYS A 680 -46.34 0.75 16.37
N LEU A 681 -45.45 0.99 17.31
CA LEU A 681 -44.10 0.39 17.35
C LEU A 681 -44.09 -0.87 18.22
N TYR A 682 -43.52 -1.96 17.69
CA TYR A 682 -43.39 -3.22 18.39
C TYR A 682 -41.95 -3.66 18.46
N ALA A 683 -41.49 -4.21 19.58
CA ALA A 683 -40.17 -4.79 19.78
C ALA A 683 -40.11 -6.27 19.39
N HIS A 684 -41.23 -6.98 19.48
CA HIS A 684 -41.36 -8.45 19.36
C HIS A 684 -40.29 -9.23 20.15
N PRO A 685 -40.15 -8.99 21.46
CA PRO A 685 -39.00 -9.48 22.25
C PRO A 685 -38.89 -10.98 22.28
N THR A 686 -40.01 -11.69 22.28
CA THR A 686 -40.11 -13.16 22.36
C THR A 686 -40.12 -13.86 20.97
N ALA A 687 -40.29 -13.09 19.91
CA ALA A 687 -40.22 -13.63 18.56
C ALA A 687 -38.77 -14.02 18.20
N THR A 688 -38.63 -15.11 17.42
CA THR A 688 -37.31 -15.52 16.90
C THR A 688 -36.79 -14.50 15.87
N ILE A 689 -35.55 -14.10 16.02
CA ILE A 689 -34.90 -13.13 15.13
C ILE A 689 -34.51 -13.79 13.80
N THR A 690 -34.73 -13.10 12.69
CA THR A 690 -34.26 -13.57 11.37
C THR A 690 -32.80 -13.16 11.14
N ARG A 691 -32.12 -13.85 10.21
CA ARG A 691 -30.72 -13.55 9.90
C ARG A 691 -30.52 -12.12 9.43
N GLN A 692 -31.37 -11.60 8.53
CA GLN A 692 -31.26 -10.20 8.08
C GLN A 692 -31.48 -9.20 9.21
N GLU A 693 -32.37 -9.46 10.17
CA GLU A 693 -32.58 -8.59 11.32
C GLU A 693 -31.36 -8.59 12.24
N ALA A 694 -30.78 -9.76 12.55
CA ALA A 694 -29.58 -9.88 13.34
C ALA A 694 -28.41 -9.13 12.67
N MET A 695 -28.21 -9.33 11.36
CA MET A 695 -27.18 -8.64 10.59
C MET A 695 -27.35 -7.12 10.58
N VAL A 696 -28.56 -6.61 10.47
CA VAL A 696 -28.81 -5.16 10.51
C VAL A 696 -28.49 -4.57 11.88
N ILE A 697 -28.85 -5.27 12.95
CA ILE A 697 -28.52 -4.81 14.31
C ILE A 697 -26.99 -4.82 14.52
N LEU A 698 -26.30 -5.87 14.09
CA LEU A 698 -24.84 -5.96 14.16
C LEU A 698 -24.15 -4.87 13.29
N ALA A 699 -24.62 -4.64 12.07
CA ALA A 699 -24.05 -3.62 11.21
C ALA A 699 -24.14 -2.20 11.80
N ARG A 700 -25.13 -1.93 12.64
CA ARG A 700 -25.28 -0.64 13.34
C ARG A 700 -24.27 -0.44 14.48
N THR A 701 -23.63 -1.51 14.97
CA THR A 701 -22.56 -1.41 15.97
C THR A 701 -21.17 -1.16 15.35
N MET A 702 -21.04 -1.35 14.04
CA MET A 702 -19.78 -1.10 13.33
C MET A 702 -19.51 0.41 13.20
N PRO A 703 -18.25 0.87 13.08
CA PRO A 703 -17.92 2.27 12.81
C PRO A 703 -18.67 2.82 11.60
N ASP A 704 -19.13 4.07 11.67
CA ASP A 704 -19.86 4.68 10.55
C ASP A 704 -18.94 4.93 9.35
N ASP A 705 -19.21 4.23 8.26
CA ASP A 705 -18.50 4.34 6.97
C ASP A 705 -19.26 5.19 5.94
N SER A 706 -20.33 5.88 6.38
CA SER A 706 -21.20 6.67 5.50
C SER A 706 -20.47 7.82 4.81
N ALA A 707 -19.54 8.48 5.52
CA ALA A 707 -18.70 9.55 4.96
C ALA A 707 -17.73 9.00 3.90
N GLU A 708 -17.12 7.85 4.17
CA GLU A 708 -16.21 7.17 3.25
C GLU A 708 -16.95 6.63 2.01
N LYS A 709 -18.15 6.10 2.20
CA LYS A 709 -19.06 5.72 1.10
C LYS A 709 -19.48 6.91 0.25
N ALA A 710 -19.89 8.01 0.88
CA ALA A 710 -20.29 9.23 0.18
C ALA A 710 -19.12 9.81 -0.63
N LEU A 711 -17.91 9.78 -0.09
CA LEU A 711 -16.67 10.15 -0.79
C LEU A 711 -16.38 9.20 -1.95
N ALA A 712 -16.46 7.89 -1.74
CA ALA A 712 -16.22 6.90 -2.78
C ALA A 712 -17.25 7.00 -3.93
N GLU A 713 -18.53 7.22 -3.62
CA GLU A 713 -19.58 7.47 -4.63
C GLU A 713 -19.40 8.81 -5.35
N LYS A 714 -19.13 9.87 -4.57
CA LYS A 714 -18.93 11.21 -5.10
C LYS A 714 -17.74 11.30 -6.05
N TYR A 715 -16.68 10.54 -5.77
CA TYR A 715 -15.41 10.63 -6.50
C TYR A 715 -15.10 9.40 -7.36
N GLY A 716 -16.01 8.42 -7.46
CA GLY A 716 -15.81 7.21 -8.26
C GLY A 716 -14.58 6.39 -7.88
N LEU A 717 -14.18 6.43 -6.59
CA LEU A 717 -13.00 5.71 -6.11
C LEU A 717 -13.19 4.21 -6.28
N GLN A 718 -12.14 3.51 -6.71
CA GLN A 718 -12.16 2.05 -6.74
C GLN A 718 -12.27 1.53 -5.31
N ARG A 719 -13.34 0.80 -5.05
CA ARG A 719 -13.58 0.16 -3.75
C ARG A 719 -12.67 -1.06 -3.59
N PRO A 720 -12.28 -1.42 -2.36
CA PRO A 720 -11.49 -2.64 -2.13
C PRO A 720 -12.11 -3.84 -2.82
N GLN A 721 -11.32 -4.82 -3.24
CA GLN A 721 -11.77 -6.03 -3.94
C GLN A 721 -12.78 -6.84 -3.09
N SER A 722 -12.79 -6.65 -1.76
CA SER A 722 -13.76 -7.20 -0.80
C SER A 722 -15.10 -6.45 -0.77
N TYR A 723 -15.18 -5.25 -1.36
CA TYR A 723 -16.39 -4.44 -1.30
C TYR A 723 -17.53 -5.06 -2.11
N VAL A 724 -18.68 -5.20 -1.46
CA VAL A 724 -19.94 -5.69 -2.06
C VAL A 724 -20.98 -4.59 -1.92
N SER A 725 -21.54 -4.11 -3.05
CA SER A 725 -22.66 -3.16 -2.99
C SER A 725 -23.98 -3.86 -2.69
N ALA A 726 -24.99 -3.11 -2.26
CA ALA A 726 -26.34 -3.64 -2.06
C ALA A 726 -26.90 -4.31 -3.34
N SER A 727 -26.59 -3.77 -4.52
CA SER A 727 -26.99 -4.32 -5.81
C SER A 727 -26.22 -5.59 -6.22
N ASP A 728 -25.06 -5.84 -5.64
CA ASP A 728 -24.26 -7.02 -5.96
C ASP A 728 -24.59 -8.24 -5.10
N LEU A 729 -25.36 -8.06 -4.03
CA LEU A 729 -25.80 -9.17 -3.17
C LEU A 729 -26.57 -10.23 -3.94
N SER A 730 -27.43 -9.84 -4.90
CA SER A 730 -28.18 -10.77 -5.76
C SER A 730 -27.32 -11.47 -6.81
N LYS A 731 -26.15 -10.91 -7.16
CA LYS A 731 -25.17 -11.56 -8.03
C LYS A 731 -24.29 -12.54 -7.25
N LYS A 732 -23.96 -12.20 -5.99
CA LYS A 732 -23.08 -12.99 -5.14
C LYS A 732 -23.80 -14.17 -4.47
N PHE A 733 -25.09 -14.00 -4.12
CA PHE A 733 -25.89 -15.01 -3.43
C PHE A 733 -27.16 -15.34 -4.21
N THR A 734 -27.45 -16.63 -4.33
CA THR A 734 -28.58 -17.15 -5.11
C THR A 734 -29.96 -16.78 -4.53
N ASP A 735 -30.02 -16.33 -3.31
CA ASP A 735 -31.20 -15.85 -2.58
C ASP A 735 -31.11 -14.37 -2.19
N GLY A 736 -30.23 -13.62 -2.84
CA GLY A 736 -30.03 -12.19 -2.58
C GLY A 736 -31.26 -11.33 -2.91
N ASP A 737 -32.15 -11.81 -3.79
CA ASP A 737 -33.44 -11.23 -4.11
C ASP A 737 -34.47 -11.29 -2.94
N LYS A 738 -34.25 -12.19 -1.98
CA LYS A 738 -35.10 -12.34 -0.77
C LYS A 738 -34.71 -11.39 0.35
N ILE A 739 -33.64 -10.62 0.18
CA ILE A 739 -33.22 -9.62 1.16
C ILE A 739 -34.19 -8.44 1.09
N ALA A 740 -34.76 -8.08 2.23
CA ALA A 740 -35.63 -6.91 2.33
C ALA A 740 -34.84 -5.63 2.01
N ASP A 741 -35.45 -4.65 1.35
CA ASP A 741 -34.79 -3.42 0.91
C ASP A 741 -34.12 -2.67 2.07
N TRP A 742 -34.77 -2.62 3.23
CA TRP A 742 -34.23 -2.00 4.43
C TRP A 742 -32.98 -2.69 5.01
N ALA A 743 -32.69 -3.92 4.59
CA ALA A 743 -31.56 -4.71 5.09
C ALA A 743 -30.36 -4.74 4.12
N LYS A 744 -30.56 -4.40 2.85
CA LYS A 744 -29.55 -4.58 1.79
C LYS A 744 -28.21 -3.90 2.09
N ASP A 745 -28.23 -2.64 2.48
CA ASP A 745 -26.99 -1.90 2.78
C ASP A 745 -26.23 -2.49 3.96
N SER A 746 -26.95 -2.84 5.04
CA SER A 746 -26.37 -3.47 6.21
C SER A 746 -25.75 -4.84 5.88
N LEU A 747 -26.44 -5.65 5.11
CA LEU A 747 -25.93 -6.97 4.69
C LEU A 747 -24.72 -6.83 3.78
N ALA A 748 -24.76 -5.91 2.83
CA ALA A 748 -23.62 -5.62 1.95
C ALA A 748 -22.38 -5.22 2.76
N ARG A 749 -22.58 -4.40 3.79
CA ARG A 749 -21.53 -3.97 4.72
C ARG A 749 -20.93 -5.17 5.48
N MET A 750 -21.75 -6.03 6.06
CA MET A 750 -21.33 -7.22 6.80
C MET A 750 -20.58 -8.21 5.92
N VAL A 751 -21.01 -8.35 4.65
CA VAL A 751 -20.34 -9.21 3.67
C VAL A 751 -19.00 -8.61 3.21
N SER A 752 -18.94 -7.29 3.01
CA SER A 752 -17.70 -6.58 2.64
C SER A 752 -16.65 -6.67 3.73
N ALA A 753 -17.08 -6.60 4.98
CA ALA A 753 -16.22 -6.73 6.15
C ALA A 753 -15.82 -8.19 6.46
N GLY A 754 -16.27 -9.17 5.66
CA GLY A 754 -15.92 -10.59 5.87
C GLY A 754 -16.60 -11.27 7.06
N ILE A 755 -17.46 -10.55 7.82
CA ILE A 755 -18.19 -11.09 8.97
C ILE A 755 -19.15 -12.18 8.55
N ILE A 756 -19.72 -12.04 7.35
CA ILE A 756 -20.69 -12.96 6.76
C ILE A 756 -20.23 -13.40 5.37
N SER A 757 -20.08 -14.70 5.18
CA SER A 757 -19.72 -15.30 3.88
C SER A 757 -20.87 -16.06 3.21
N GLY A 758 -21.98 -16.29 3.93
CA GLY A 758 -23.03 -17.18 3.51
C GLY A 758 -22.65 -18.66 3.61
N SER A 759 -23.56 -19.51 3.20
CA SER A 759 -23.36 -20.98 3.13
C SER A 759 -23.94 -21.53 1.83
N ASN A 760 -23.16 -22.32 1.08
CA ASN A 760 -23.55 -22.88 -0.22
C ASN A 760 -24.10 -21.83 -1.20
N GLY A 761 -23.49 -20.64 -1.23
CA GLY A 761 -23.90 -19.52 -2.09
C GLY A 761 -25.22 -18.86 -1.70
N LYS A 762 -25.69 -19.03 -0.43
CA LYS A 762 -26.93 -18.44 0.10
C LYS A 762 -26.68 -17.69 1.39
N LEU A 763 -27.39 -16.59 1.60
CA LEU A 763 -27.42 -15.82 2.85
C LEU A 763 -28.51 -16.27 3.81
N ASN A 764 -29.59 -16.85 3.28
CA ASN A 764 -30.81 -17.23 4.02
C ASN A 764 -31.40 -16.05 4.85
N PRO A 765 -31.69 -14.88 4.24
CA PRO A 765 -31.97 -13.65 4.97
C PRO A 765 -33.23 -13.72 5.86
N THR A 766 -34.25 -14.44 5.45
CA THR A 766 -35.52 -14.62 6.19
C THR A 766 -35.56 -15.82 7.10
N GLY A 767 -34.50 -16.64 7.07
CA GLY A 767 -34.34 -17.78 7.97
C GLY A 767 -34.13 -17.31 9.42
N LYS A 768 -34.59 -18.10 10.37
CA LYS A 768 -34.32 -17.89 11.79
C LYS A 768 -32.87 -18.14 12.07
N VAL A 769 -32.24 -17.29 12.88
CA VAL A 769 -30.83 -17.48 13.23
C VAL A 769 -30.73 -18.39 14.45
N THR A 770 -29.78 -19.34 14.41
CA THR A 770 -29.49 -20.21 15.54
C THR A 770 -28.52 -19.56 16.53
N ARG A 771 -28.49 -20.06 17.75
CA ARG A 771 -27.55 -19.63 18.80
C ARG A 771 -26.09 -19.79 18.34
N ALA A 772 -25.78 -20.88 17.65
CA ALA A 772 -24.45 -21.15 17.06
C ALA A 772 -24.08 -20.14 15.98
N GLU A 773 -25.01 -19.77 15.12
CA GLU A 773 -24.78 -18.77 14.08
C GLU A 773 -24.53 -17.38 14.67
N VAL A 774 -25.27 -17.01 15.74
CA VAL A 774 -25.02 -15.75 16.46
C VAL A 774 -23.65 -15.75 17.12
N ALA A 775 -23.23 -16.85 17.75
CA ALA A 775 -21.90 -16.97 18.33
C ALA A 775 -20.82 -16.72 17.27
N LYS A 776 -20.90 -17.35 16.12
CA LYS A 776 -19.97 -17.11 15.01
C LYS A 776 -19.97 -15.66 14.52
N MET A 777 -21.14 -15.01 14.43
CA MET A 777 -21.23 -13.61 14.00
C MET A 777 -20.56 -12.65 15.00
N LEU A 778 -20.80 -12.83 16.29
CA LEU A 778 -20.17 -12.02 17.34
C LEU A 778 -18.66 -12.24 17.39
N TRP A 779 -18.22 -13.48 17.34
CA TRP A 779 -16.80 -13.82 17.28
C TRP A 779 -16.09 -13.21 16.06
N ALA A 780 -16.75 -13.23 14.89
CA ALA A 780 -16.19 -12.62 13.67
C ALA A 780 -16.09 -11.10 13.74
N LEU A 781 -16.97 -10.43 14.49
CA LEU A 781 -16.88 -8.98 14.74
C LEU A 781 -15.67 -8.62 15.60
N GLU A 782 -15.25 -9.47 16.52
CA GLU A 782 -14.13 -9.22 17.42
C GLU A 782 -12.78 -9.43 16.75
N ASN A 783 -12.73 -10.33 15.77
CA ASN A 783 -11.50 -10.77 15.12
C ASN A 783 -11.27 -10.10 13.75
N GLN A 784 -11.78 -8.88 13.57
CA GLN A 784 -11.56 -8.05 12.37
C GLN A 784 -10.28 -7.22 12.43
#